data_43b9ac15d7fc23d5f7008906fb310167
#
_entry.id   43b9ac15d7fc23d5f7008906fb310167
#
_cell.length_a   1.000
_cell.length_b   1.000
_cell.length_c   1.000
_cell.angle_alpha   90.00
_cell.angle_beta   90.00
_cell.angle_gamma   90.00
#
_symmetry.space_group_name_H-M   'P 1'
#
loop_
_entity.id
_entity.type
_entity.pdbx_description
1 polymer ?
#
loop_
_entity_poly.entity_id
_entity_poly.type
_entity_poly.pdbx_seq_one_letter_code
_entity_poly.pdbx_strand_id
1 'polypeptide(L)'
;MIKAKAIGIVIGFGAFLLILFNYIPADRPVSAESQPAKIDLKAITSGTDVIDLLLKTRGLTRATARVDPKMLERVAASEAMIQPHFLTYWKNPYEFPKFVYQLVDAQSKAVASKGKDLMTIFTLAQKQTGHPAASRLGGTKSRPDLIVKKEKPIQNALLEMAKECQTKLTEQEKSDLEIILKEVPAELQSQIAKLIIAATEAKYYRDRALRNYPKEKWQRAFDFAVRSFAQDGSLINFELGQALDYDELYRGAAISLKAISELEEFLKNPKIKAQSGAADKSMTPTGLSAIAFEINTPLGKIAFNGKNEDNIYQGEDYLVIIDMAGDDTYNGAAAASYKFDHPISIIIDAAGDDTYEADNSKPCSQGAGIMGYGFLIDNGGNDTFTAVYNAQGMCYFGVGLLWDDGGDDEFKGHTLVQGAASFGVANLVKIGGDDSYYAFYTSQGFGFVGGCGVLIDTGGDDKYVAEPYILVNPAVNGHDDLRNYSFCQGAGWGQRGDQPGGHSMGGGTGILQDLAGNDSYECGVFAQATGYWYGTGILHDKSGNDHYEGSFFVQSGTAHMGLTMLLDEAGDDTYHVWKAISQAGAHDFSVSFLIDKGGNDSYSAWSWKDKDDKRSLKSTGTKGSEGGVLMGSSITNSVAIHMNIGGDDNYEFYTKDSFGWSNQRSEPNNFRYNGFTLALFIDIGGNDTYNTIIEKDAPAGFPMTKNNSYWTKISPTGNPDKTFGMGIDTSVGKVVEAER
;
A
#
# COMPACT_ATOMS: atom_id res chain seq x y z
N MET A 1 -24.79 -23.31 1.22
CA MET A 1 -25.01 -23.37 -0.25
C MET A 1 -25.89 -22.17 -0.63
N ILE A 2 -25.32 -20.96 -0.51
CA ILE A 2 -25.99 -19.69 -0.83
C ILE A 2 -25.67 -19.37 -2.28
N LYS A 3 -26.68 -19.41 -3.13
CA LYS A 3 -26.57 -18.90 -4.50
C LYS A 3 -26.48 -17.37 -4.42
N ALA A 4 -25.29 -16.85 -4.39
CA ALA A 4 -25.06 -15.43 -4.64
C ALA A 4 -25.53 -15.14 -6.07
N LYS A 5 -26.59 -14.35 -6.22
CA LYS A 5 -26.88 -13.66 -7.47
C LYS A 5 -25.76 -12.66 -7.64
N ALA A 6 -24.82 -12.99 -8.52
CA ALA A 6 -23.85 -12.04 -9.01
C ALA A 6 -24.63 -10.87 -9.62
N ILE A 7 -24.71 -9.76 -8.91
CA ILE A 7 -24.98 -8.46 -9.52
C ILE A 7 -23.67 -8.14 -10.22
N GLY A 8 -23.64 -8.41 -11.53
CA GLY A 8 -22.51 -8.05 -12.37
C GLY A 8 -22.36 -6.53 -12.38
N ILE A 9 -21.54 -6.01 -11.48
CA ILE A 9 -20.89 -4.73 -11.70
C ILE A 9 -19.80 -5.06 -12.73
N VAL A 10 -20.18 -5.06 -13.98
CA VAL A 10 -19.24 -5.00 -15.09
C VAL A 10 -18.58 -3.63 -14.96
N ILE A 11 -17.47 -3.57 -14.21
CA ILE A 11 -16.52 -2.47 -14.31
C ILE A 11 -15.98 -2.59 -15.72
N GLY A 12 -16.55 -1.77 -16.63
CA GLY A 12 -16.16 -1.78 -18.03
C GLY A 12 -14.74 -1.26 -18.20
N PHE A 13 -13.74 -2.08 -17.95
CA PHE A 13 -12.41 -1.97 -18.54
C PHE A 13 -12.44 -2.37 -20.02
N GLY A 14 -13.55 -2.11 -20.67
CA GLY A 14 -13.72 -2.27 -22.10
C GLY A 14 -13.12 -1.09 -22.83
N ALA A 15 -11.97 -1.29 -23.38
CA ALA A 15 -11.24 -0.51 -24.34
C ALA A 15 -10.07 0.33 -23.79
N PHE A 16 -8.93 -0.03 -24.30
CA PHE A 16 -7.65 0.65 -24.44
C PHE A 16 -6.51 0.22 -23.53
N LEU A 17 -5.99 -0.97 -23.84
CA LEU A 17 -4.55 -1.12 -23.98
C LEU A 17 -4.28 -1.89 -25.28
N LEU A 18 -4.53 -1.28 -26.42
CA LEU A 18 -3.88 -1.68 -27.67
C LEU A 18 -2.40 -1.29 -27.57
N ILE A 19 -1.64 -2.03 -26.73
CA ILE A 19 -0.22 -2.21 -27.00
C ILE A 19 -0.22 -3.15 -28.21
N LEU A 20 -0.21 -2.57 -29.39
CA LEU A 20 0.19 -3.26 -30.60
C LEU A 20 1.60 -3.81 -30.34
N PHE A 21 1.70 -5.06 -29.91
CA PHE A 21 2.88 -5.88 -30.10
C PHE A 21 3.00 -6.11 -31.61
N ASN A 22 3.35 -5.04 -32.33
CA ASN A 22 3.74 -5.18 -33.73
C ASN A 22 5.07 -5.91 -33.74
N TYR A 23 5.02 -7.17 -34.12
CA TYR A 23 6.16 -8.00 -34.46
C TYR A 23 6.96 -7.30 -35.57
N ILE A 24 8.11 -6.71 -35.24
CA ILE A 24 9.06 -6.20 -36.21
C ILE A 24 10.00 -7.37 -36.56
N PRO A 25 10.13 -7.73 -37.84
CA PRO A 25 11.02 -8.80 -38.25
C PRO A 25 12.48 -8.52 -37.85
N ALA A 26 13.13 -9.51 -37.29
CA ALA A 26 14.51 -9.46 -36.85
C ALA A 26 15.45 -9.67 -38.04
N ASP A 27 15.71 -8.66 -38.89
CA ASP A 27 16.83 -8.71 -39.82
C ASP A 27 17.31 -7.28 -40.15
N ARG A 28 18.17 -6.74 -39.28
CA ARG A 28 19.12 -5.69 -39.63
C ARG A 28 20.52 -6.09 -39.17
N PRO A 29 21.58 -5.85 -39.96
CA PRO A 29 22.94 -6.13 -39.53
C PRO A 29 23.31 -5.22 -38.35
N VAL A 30 23.80 -5.84 -37.29
CA VAL A 30 24.33 -5.16 -36.11
C VAL A 30 25.53 -4.31 -36.56
N SER A 31 25.49 -2.99 -36.34
CA SER A 31 26.67 -2.15 -36.43
C SER A 31 27.73 -2.64 -35.45
N ALA A 32 29.01 -2.60 -35.82
CA ALA A 32 30.11 -3.07 -35.02
C ALA A 32 30.13 -2.37 -33.66
N GLU A 33 29.62 -3.06 -32.61
CA GLU A 33 29.71 -2.61 -31.23
C GLU A 33 31.21 -2.49 -30.84
N SER A 34 31.57 -1.38 -30.20
CA SER A 34 32.77 -1.35 -29.39
C SER A 34 32.63 -2.45 -28.33
N GLN A 35 33.48 -3.45 -28.36
CA GLN A 35 33.45 -4.55 -27.40
C GLN A 35 33.45 -3.93 -25.99
N PRO A 36 32.55 -4.36 -25.08
CA PRO A 36 32.53 -3.86 -23.70
C PRO A 36 33.90 -4.19 -23.06
N ALA A 37 34.37 -3.28 -22.20
CA ALA A 37 35.56 -3.53 -21.41
C ALA A 37 35.33 -4.80 -20.61
N LYS A 38 36.26 -5.76 -20.69
CA LYS A 38 36.18 -7.00 -19.95
C LYS A 38 36.34 -6.70 -18.45
N ILE A 39 35.45 -7.21 -17.62
CA ILE A 39 35.63 -7.19 -16.18
C ILE A 39 36.58 -8.31 -15.78
N ASP A 40 37.63 -7.98 -15.04
CA ASP A 40 38.44 -8.98 -14.35
C ASP A 40 37.77 -9.30 -13.01
N LEU A 41 36.97 -10.35 -12.97
CA LEU A 41 36.28 -10.81 -11.77
C LEU A 41 37.21 -11.08 -10.58
N LYS A 42 38.47 -11.45 -10.84
CA LYS A 42 39.47 -11.66 -9.80
C LYS A 42 39.94 -10.36 -9.14
N ALA A 43 39.72 -9.24 -9.78
CA ALA A 43 40.03 -7.92 -9.21
C ALA A 43 38.91 -7.35 -8.34
N ILE A 44 37.74 -7.99 -8.28
CA ILE A 44 36.63 -7.60 -7.42
C ILE A 44 36.98 -7.97 -5.98
N THR A 45 36.76 -7.02 -5.07
CA THR A 45 36.95 -7.18 -3.63
C THR A 45 35.67 -6.82 -2.90
N SER A 46 35.55 -7.17 -1.61
CA SER A 46 34.44 -6.76 -0.76
C SER A 46 34.25 -5.24 -0.66
N GLY A 47 35.21 -4.45 -1.09
CA GLY A 47 35.11 -3.00 -1.19
C GLY A 47 34.64 -2.48 -2.54
N THR A 48 34.47 -3.33 -3.55
CA THR A 48 34.11 -2.95 -4.92
C THR A 48 32.61 -2.69 -5.03
N ASP A 49 32.22 -1.49 -5.41
CA ASP A 49 30.82 -1.20 -5.79
C ASP A 49 30.52 -1.79 -7.16
N VAL A 50 29.64 -2.80 -7.17
CA VAL A 50 29.33 -3.58 -8.37
C VAL A 50 28.48 -2.79 -9.38
N ILE A 51 27.59 -1.92 -8.93
CA ILE A 51 26.83 -1.04 -9.84
C ILE A 51 27.79 -0.10 -10.56
N ASP A 52 28.66 0.59 -9.84
CA ASP A 52 29.62 1.52 -10.43
C ASP A 52 30.62 0.81 -11.34
N LEU A 53 31.00 -0.42 -10.99
CA LEU A 53 31.84 -1.27 -11.84
C LEU A 53 31.15 -1.56 -13.16
N LEU A 54 29.90 -2.03 -13.14
CA LEU A 54 29.12 -2.31 -14.35
C LEU A 54 28.95 -1.07 -15.23
N LEU A 55 28.55 0.05 -14.65
CA LEU A 55 28.35 1.31 -15.36
C LEU A 55 29.64 1.79 -16.03
N LYS A 56 30.78 1.68 -15.34
CA LYS A 56 32.09 2.07 -15.85
C LYS A 56 32.50 1.27 -17.10
N THR A 57 32.10 0.00 -17.25
CA THR A 57 32.37 -0.80 -18.44
C THR A 57 31.80 -0.19 -19.72
N ARG A 58 30.77 0.65 -19.55
CA ARG A 58 30.08 1.35 -20.65
C ARG A 58 30.36 2.85 -20.67
N GLY A 59 31.33 3.33 -19.89
CA GLY A 59 31.64 4.74 -19.76
C GLY A 59 30.55 5.57 -19.06
N LEU A 60 29.72 4.93 -18.24
CA LEU A 60 28.64 5.51 -17.50
C LEU A 60 29.00 5.75 -16.03
N THR A 61 28.24 6.62 -15.39
CA THR A 61 28.19 6.83 -13.94
C THR A 61 26.72 6.87 -13.49
N ARG A 62 26.42 6.74 -12.22
CA ARG A 62 25.05 6.86 -11.70
C ARG A 62 24.37 8.18 -12.15
N ALA A 63 25.13 9.28 -12.26
CA ALA A 63 24.62 10.55 -12.73
C ALA A 63 24.23 10.55 -14.23
N THR A 64 24.85 9.71 -15.04
CA THR A 64 24.58 9.60 -16.49
C THR A 64 23.72 8.40 -16.86
N ALA A 65 23.67 7.37 -16.02
CA ALA A 65 22.94 6.13 -16.23
C ALA A 65 21.47 6.25 -15.80
N ARG A 66 20.77 7.21 -16.36
CA ARG A 66 19.36 7.53 -16.07
C ARG A 66 18.66 8.14 -17.27
N VAL A 67 17.36 8.09 -17.30
CA VAL A 67 16.58 8.82 -18.31
C VAL A 67 16.84 10.32 -18.15
N ASP A 68 16.99 11.04 -19.29
CA ASP A 68 17.24 12.48 -19.26
C ASP A 68 16.12 13.20 -18.49
N PRO A 69 16.44 13.95 -17.41
CA PRO A 69 15.45 14.67 -16.61
C PRO A 69 14.55 15.60 -17.44
N LYS A 70 15.05 16.22 -18.51
CA LYS A 70 14.24 17.06 -19.41
C LYS A 70 13.21 16.24 -20.19
N MET A 71 13.55 15.00 -20.55
CA MET A 71 12.60 14.09 -21.20
C MET A 71 11.49 13.69 -20.20
N LEU A 72 11.85 13.38 -18.96
CA LEU A 72 10.90 13.09 -17.89
C LEU A 72 9.99 14.29 -17.61
N GLU A 73 10.53 15.51 -17.53
CA GLU A 73 9.75 16.73 -17.35
C GLU A 73 8.74 16.94 -18.48
N ARG A 74 9.14 16.65 -19.72
CA ARG A 74 8.24 16.74 -20.89
C ARG A 74 7.10 15.73 -20.78
N VAL A 75 7.37 14.51 -20.33
CA VAL A 75 6.36 13.46 -20.17
C VAL A 75 5.39 13.81 -19.04
N ALA A 76 5.87 14.38 -17.94
CA ALA A 76 5.07 14.76 -16.78
C ALA A 76 4.33 16.10 -16.91
N ALA A 77 4.62 16.91 -17.95
CA ALA A 77 4.15 18.30 -18.03
C ALA A 77 2.63 18.49 -18.07
N SER A 78 1.88 17.48 -18.48
CA SER A 78 0.41 17.51 -18.55
C SER A 78 -0.28 16.80 -17.38
N GLU A 79 0.49 16.24 -16.46
CA GLU A 79 -0.06 15.43 -15.39
C GLU A 79 -0.37 16.25 -14.13
N ALA A 80 -1.57 16.05 -13.58
CA ALA A 80 -1.96 16.61 -12.29
C ALA A 80 -1.58 15.68 -11.15
N MET A 81 -1.37 16.24 -9.97
CA MET A 81 -1.27 15.49 -8.70
C MET A 81 -0.14 14.46 -8.60
N ILE A 82 0.95 14.61 -9.36
CA ILE A 82 2.12 13.74 -9.16
C ILE A 82 2.73 14.04 -7.79
N GLN A 83 2.96 13.00 -7.01
CA GLN A 83 3.57 13.14 -5.68
C GLN A 83 5.03 13.62 -5.79
N PRO A 84 5.48 14.57 -4.94
CA PRO A 84 6.82 15.17 -5.05
C PRO A 84 7.98 14.19 -4.93
N HIS A 85 7.87 13.19 -4.04
CA HIS A 85 8.92 12.18 -3.89
C HIS A 85 9.07 11.35 -5.16
N PHE A 86 7.94 11.02 -5.86
CA PHE A 86 7.97 10.33 -7.13
C PHE A 86 8.88 11.07 -8.13
N LEU A 87 8.64 12.36 -8.35
CA LEU A 87 9.46 13.16 -9.28
C LEU A 87 10.94 13.21 -8.89
N THR A 88 11.21 13.24 -7.58
CA THR A 88 12.58 13.29 -7.05
C THR A 88 13.35 12.03 -7.39
N TYR A 89 12.80 10.86 -7.09
CA TYR A 89 13.49 9.58 -7.26
C TYR A 89 13.36 9.03 -8.69
N TRP A 90 12.31 9.38 -9.40
CA TRP A 90 12.18 9.08 -10.81
C TRP A 90 13.28 9.73 -11.65
N LYS A 91 13.66 10.97 -11.30
CA LYS A 91 14.81 11.67 -11.90
C LYS A 91 16.16 11.19 -11.38
N ASN A 92 16.22 10.63 -10.19
CA ASN A 92 17.44 10.15 -9.52
C ASN A 92 17.22 8.73 -8.99
N PRO A 93 17.15 7.72 -9.86
CA PRO A 93 16.71 6.37 -9.49
C PRO A 93 17.59 5.71 -8.40
N TYR A 94 18.89 5.98 -8.38
CA TYR A 94 19.82 5.39 -7.41
C TYR A 94 19.66 5.89 -5.97
N GLU A 95 18.89 6.98 -5.76
CA GLU A 95 18.54 7.47 -4.43
C GLU A 95 17.23 6.84 -3.89
N PHE A 96 16.50 6.13 -4.73
CA PHE A 96 15.20 5.56 -4.33
C PHE A 96 15.35 4.45 -3.27
N PRO A 97 16.29 3.48 -3.38
CA PRO A 97 16.49 2.50 -2.32
C PRO A 97 16.75 3.13 -0.95
N LYS A 98 17.64 4.13 -0.87
CA LYS A 98 17.88 4.85 0.39
C LYS A 98 16.62 5.45 0.99
N PHE A 99 15.77 6.06 0.16
CA PHE A 99 14.49 6.60 0.61
C PHE A 99 13.60 5.50 1.18
N VAL A 100 13.49 4.35 0.50
CA VAL A 100 12.68 3.21 0.97
C VAL A 100 13.20 2.71 2.31
N TYR A 101 14.51 2.46 2.45
CA TYR A 101 15.11 2.05 3.73
C TYR A 101 14.79 3.01 4.88
N GLN A 102 14.93 4.31 4.65
CA GLN A 102 14.63 5.31 5.68
C GLN A 102 13.15 5.32 6.06
N LEU A 103 12.27 5.10 5.10
CA LEU A 103 10.83 5.07 5.34
C LEU A 103 10.42 3.84 6.15
N VAL A 104 10.82 2.63 5.71
CA VAL A 104 10.44 1.38 6.36
C VAL A 104 11.09 1.23 7.75
N ASP A 105 12.33 1.69 7.94
CA ASP A 105 12.99 1.75 9.24
C ASP A 105 12.26 2.70 10.22
N ALA A 106 11.79 3.84 9.73
CA ALA A 106 11.02 4.77 10.55
C ALA A 106 9.65 4.20 10.94
N GLN A 107 8.99 3.47 10.04
CA GLN A 107 7.74 2.76 10.30
C GLN A 107 7.96 1.64 11.33
N SER A 108 8.98 0.78 11.15
CA SER A 108 9.36 -0.27 12.09
C SER A 108 9.60 0.26 13.51
N LYS A 109 10.29 1.40 13.63
CA LYS A 109 10.52 2.05 14.93
C LYS A 109 9.24 2.59 15.56
N ALA A 110 8.31 3.08 14.75
CA ALA A 110 7.05 3.61 15.25
C ALA A 110 6.15 2.50 15.81
N VAL A 111 6.06 1.35 15.12
CA VAL A 111 5.26 0.20 15.60
C VAL A 111 5.92 -0.50 16.78
N ALA A 112 7.25 -0.56 16.87
CA ALA A 112 7.99 -1.13 18.00
C ALA A 112 8.01 -0.23 19.25
N SER A 113 7.44 0.97 19.19
CA SER A 113 7.45 1.90 20.32
C SER A 113 6.56 1.40 21.47
N LYS A 114 6.98 1.66 22.71
CA LYS A 114 6.16 1.33 23.89
C LYS A 114 4.93 2.25 23.98
N GLY A 115 3.88 1.86 23.35
CA GLY A 115 2.65 2.64 23.23
C GLY A 115 2.46 3.04 21.77
N LYS A 116 1.30 2.76 21.25
CA LYS A 116 0.95 2.96 19.84
C LYS A 116 1.31 4.36 19.36
N ASP A 117 2.35 4.50 18.54
CA ASP A 117 2.73 5.81 17.98
C ASP A 117 1.90 6.11 16.72
N LEU A 118 0.58 6.21 16.92
CA LEU A 118 -0.42 6.51 15.90
C LEU A 118 -0.04 7.75 15.10
N MET A 119 0.53 8.76 15.80
CA MET A 119 0.88 10.03 15.17
C MET A 119 2.07 9.90 14.22
N THR A 120 3.09 9.12 14.57
CA THR A 120 4.25 8.91 13.70
C THR A 120 3.86 8.10 12.47
N ILE A 121 3.10 7.00 12.61
CA ILE A 121 2.59 6.22 11.47
C ILE A 121 1.77 7.10 10.52
N PHE A 122 0.78 7.83 11.03
CA PHE A 122 0.02 8.79 10.24
C PHE A 122 0.91 9.81 9.52
N THR A 123 1.90 10.39 10.23
CA THR A 123 2.76 11.42 9.67
C THR A 123 3.68 10.89 8.57
N LEU A 124 4.20 9.67 8.71
CA LEU A 124 5.03 9.02 7.70
C LEU A 124 4.25 8.80 6.41
N ALA A 125 3.02 8.25 6.50
CA ALA A 125 2.13 8.07 5.36
C ALA A 125 1.71 9.42 4.74
N GLN A 126 1.35 10.42 5.57
CA GLN A 126 0.95 11.74 5.11
C GLN A 126 2.04 12.44 4.29
N LYS A 127 3.30 12.33 4.68
CA LYS A 127 4.42 12.91 3.93
C LYS A 127 4.48 12.40 2.49
N GLN A 128 4.05 11.16 2.24
CA GLN A 128 4.06 10.57 0.89
C GLN A 128 2.98 11.17 0.00
N THR A 129 1.90 11.71 0.55
CA THR A 129 0.87 12.39 -0.27
C THR A 129 1.35 13.71 -0.89
N GLY A 130 2.49 14.23 -0.45
CA GLY A 130 3.03 15.50 -0.92
C GLY A 130 2.44 16.74 -0.24
N HIS A 131 1.64 16.56 0.79
CA HIS A 131 1.06 17.64 1.59
C HIS A 131 1.71 17.67 2.99
N PRO A 132 2.81 18.44 3.19
CA PRO A 132 3.68 18.31 4.36
C PRO A 132 3.20 19.00 5.63
N ALA A 133 1.91 19.31 5.76
CA ALA A 133 1.36 20.06 6.91
C ALA A 133 1.68 19.43 8.27
N ALA A 134 1.98 18.15 8.34
CA ALA A 134 2.33 17.47 9.57
C ALA A 134 3.56 18.07 10.31
N SER A 135 4.53 18.62 9.60
CA SER A 135 5.69 19.26 10.24
C SER A 135 5.32 20.52 11.06
N ARG A 136 4.15 21.11 10.77
CA ARG A 136 3.55 22.20 11.53
C ARG A 136 2.60 21.71 12.64
N LEU A 137 2.22 20.42 12.63
CA LEU A 137 1.27 19.83 13.58
C LEU A 137 1.87 19.64 14.98
N GLY A 138 3.19 19.60 15.15
CA GLY A 138 3.85 19.60 16.46
C GLY A 138 3.54 20.80 17.36
N GLY A 139 2.75 21.74 16.86
CA GLY A 139 2.28 22.92 17.57
C GLY A 139 0.79 23.22 17.39
N THR A 140 -0.03 22.24 16.93
CA THR A 140 -1.48 22.45 16.84
C THR A 140 -2.05 22.64 18.24
N LYS A 141 -2.17 23.90 18.63
CA LYS A 141 -3.07 24.24 19.71
C LYS A 141 -4.47 23.99 19.20
N SER A 142 -5.22 23.19 19.95
CA SER A 142 -6.68 23.15 19.86
C SER A 142 -7.22 24.56 19.73
N ARG A 143 -8.34 24.73 19.06
CA ARG A 143 -8.99 26.04 19.03
C ARG A 143 -9.01 26.59 20.46
N PRO A 144 -8.55 27.84 20.70
CA PRO A 144 -8.42 28.36 22.07
C PRO A 144 -9.75 28.43 22.84
N ASP A 145 -10.87 28.40 22.11
CA ASP A 145 -12.24 28.39 22.62
C ASP A 145 -12.74 26.99 23.00
N LEU A 146 -12.06 25.92 22.53
CA LEU A 146 -12.44 24.52 22.79
C LEU A 146 -11.50 23.89 23.82
N ILE A 147 -11.75 24.15 25.10
CA ILE A 147 -10.98 23.60 26.22
C ILE A 147 -11.89 22.75 27.09
N VAL A 148 -11.40 21.56 27.47
CA VAL A 148 -12.09 20.70 28.44
C VAL A 148 -12.17 21.40 29.78
N LYS A 149 -13.39 21.73 30.23
CA LYS A 149 -13.65 22.34 31.53
C LYS A 149 -13.61 21.28 32.63
N LYS A 150 -13.07 21.63 33.80
CA LYS A 150 -12.98 20.70 34.95
C LYS A 150 -14.35 20.32 35.51
N GLU A 151 -15.28 21.28 35.51
CA GLU A 151 -16.65 21.07 35.99
C GLU A 151 -17.52 20.55 34.85
N LYS A 152 -18.23 19.44 35.08
CA LYS A 152 -19.14 18.80 34.10
C LYS A 152 -18.49 18.67 32.71
N PRO A 153 -17.33 17.98 32.60
CA PRO A 153 -16.50 18.04 31.38
C PRO A 153 -17.23 17.56 30.13
N ILE A 154 -17.95 16.44 30.18
CA ILE A 154 -18.73 15.89 29.05
C ILE A 154 -19.85 16.86 28.66
N GLN A 155 -20.63 17.35 29.63
CA GLN A 155 -21.73 18.25 29.32
C GLN A 155 -21.24 19.53 28.61
N ASN A 156 -20.13 20.10 29.08
CA ASN A 156 -19.55 21.29 28.44
C ASN A 156 -19.03 21.00 27.05
N ALA A 157 -18.37 19.83 26.82
CA ALA A 157 -17.88 19.42 25.51
C ALA A 157 -19.06 19.23 24.53
N LEU A 158 -20.15 18.61 24.97
CA LEU A 158 -21.38 18.45 24.16
C LEU A 158 -22.05 19.77 23.82
N LEU A 159 -22.01 20.78 24.71
CA LEU A 159 -22.49 22.11 24.39
C LEU A 159 -21.69 22.79 23.26
N GLU A 160 -20.36 22.63 23.25
CA GLU A 160 -19.53 23.14 22.16
C GLU A 160 -19.77 22.38 20.85
N MET A 161 -19.94 21.04 20.92
CA MET A 161 -20.30 20.23 19.76
C MET A 161 -21.67 20.64 19.18
N ALA A 162 -22.66 20.81 20.02
CA ALA A 162 -24.00 21.24 19.59
C ALA A 162 -23.96 22.62 18.89
N LYS A 163 -23.13 23.53 19.40
CA LYS A 163 -22.89 24.83 18.76
C LYS A 163 -22.23 24.68 17.38
N GLU A 164 -21.22 23.85 17.24
CA GLU A 164 -20.55 23.58 15.93
C GLU A 164 -21.55 22.95 14.95
N CYS A 165 -22.40 22.04 15.42
CA CYS A 165 -23.41 21.35 14.62
C CYS A 165 -24.69 22.20 14.41
N GLN A 166 -24.72 23.44 14.90
CA GLN A 166 -25.87 24.34 14.81
C GLN A 166 -27.15 23.75 15.46
N THR A 167 -27.00 22.97 16.52
CA THR A 167 -28.08 22.38 17.32
C THR A 167 -28.04 22.91 18.75
N LYS A 168 -28.95 22.45 19.61
CA LYS A 168 -28.98 22.80 21.04
C LYS A 168 -29.35 21.59 21.87
N LEU A 169 -28.66 21.40 23.00
CA LEU A 169 -29.10 20.45 24.02
C LEU A 169 -30.32 20.96 24.74
N THR A 170 -31.35 20.14 24.80
CA THR A 170 -32.56 20.42 25.57
C THR A 170 -32.31 20.33 27.09
N GLU A 171 -33.19 20.91 27.92
CA GLU A 171 -33.06 20.77 29.37
C GLU A 171 -33.24 19.32 29.83
N GLN A 172 -34.07 18.54 29.11
CA GLN A 172 -34.21 17.10 29.38
C GLN A 172 -32.90 16.35 29.14
N GLU A 173 -32.25 16.53 27.99
CA GLU A 173 -30.98 15.90 27.69
C GLU A 173 -29.89 16.26 28.71
N LYS A 174 -29.84 17.50 29.18
CA LYS A 174 -28.92 17.93 30.24
C LYS A 174 -29.20 17.21 31.55
N SER A 175 -30.48 17.04 31.92
CA SER A 175 -30.88 16.31 33.12
C SER A 175 -30.56 14.84 33.03
N ASP A 176 -30.79 14.21 31.88
CA ASP A 176 -30.48 12.81 31.63
C ASP A 176 -28.97 12.57 31.71
N LEU A 177 -28.16 13.46 31.14
CA LEU A 177 -26.70 13.42 31.25
C LEU A 177 -26.22 13.48 32.71
N GLU A 178 -26.84 14.34 33.57
CA GLU A 178 -26.45 14.39 34.99
C GLU A 178 -26.74 13.06 35.71
N ILE A 179 -27.82 12.39 35.36
CA ILE A 179 -28.17 11.09 35.91
C ILE A 179 -27.16 10.01 35.43
N ILE A 180 -26.92 9.94 34.13
CA ILE A 180 -26.02 8.97 33.51
C ILE A 180 -24.58 9.10 34.06
N LEU A 181 -24.11 10.35 34.15
CA LEU A 181 -22.71 10.62 34.51
C LEU A 181 -22.43 10.61 36.03
N LYS A 182 -23.46 10.39 36.87
CA LYS A 182 -23.32 10.48 38.32
C LYS A 182 -22.31 9.48 38.88
N GLU A 183 -22.31 8.27 38.36
CA GLU A 183 -21.41 7.17 38.81
C GLU A 183 -20.13 7.06 37.96
N VAL A 184 -19.98 7.88 36.91
CA VAL A 184 -18.81 7.86 36.03
C VAL A 184 -17.65 8.65 36.67
N PRO A 185 -16.46 8.06 36.84
CA PRO A 185 -15.30 8.74 37.43
C PRO A 185 -14.94 10.03 36.67
N ALA A 186 -14.61 11.07 37.43
CA ALA A 186 -14.28 12.40 36.85
C ALA A 186 -13.12 12.35 35.83
N GLU A 187 -12.14 11.47 36.05
CA GLU A 187 -11.01 11.27 35.16
C GLU A 187 -11.46 10.68 33.83
N LEU A 188 -12.31 9.64 33.83
CA LEU A 188 -12.90 9.09 32.61
C LEU A 188 -13.77 10.11 31.89
N GLN A 189 -14.62 10.86 32.63
CA GLN A 189 -15.39 11.96 32.02
C GLN A 189 -14.49 12.98 31.32
N SER A 190 -13.31 13.28 31.91
CA SER A 190 -12.35 14.20 31.30
C SER A 190 -11.75 13.67 30.00
N GLN A 191 -11.44 12.37 29.94
CA GLN A 191 -10.89 11.76 28.71
C GLN A 191 -11.95 11.71 27.59
N ILE A 192 -13.17 11.26 27.92
CA ILE A 192 -14.29 11.27 26.96
C ILE A 192 -14.58 12.68 26.46
N ALA A 193 -14.54 13.69 27.34
CA ALA A 193 -14.71 15.08 26.93
C ALA A 193 -13.63 15.55 25.94
N LYS A 194 -12.39 15.07 26.08
CA LYS A 194 -11.32 15.35 25.09
C LYS A 194 -11.64 14.75 23.72
N LEU A 195 -12.15 13.50 23.67
CA LEU A 195 -12.60 12.90 22.40
C LEU A 195 -13.74 13.69 21.77
N ILE A 196 -14.73 14.13 22.56
CA ILE A 196 -15.84 14.95 22.07
C ILE A 196 -15.33 16.27 21.46
N ILE A 197 -14.40 16.94 22.13
CA ILE A 197 -13.76 18.16 21.61
C ILE A 197 -12.97 17.86 20.34
N ALA A 198 -12.17 16.77 20.32
CA ALA A 198 -11.41 16.37 19.15
C ALA A 198 -12.31 16.06 17.95
N ALA A 199 -13.41 15.34 18.16
CA ALA A 199 -14.42 15.09 17.12
C ALA A 199 -15.09 16.36 16.59
N THR A 200 -15.36 17.31 17.49
CA THR A 200 -15.90 18.63 17.14
C THR A 200 -14.92 19.40 16.25
N GLU A 201 -13.64 19.42 16.61
CA GLU A 201 -12.57 20.03 15.81
C GLU A 201 -12.36 19.30 14.48
N ALA A 202 -12.40 17.97 14.48
CA ALA A 202 -12.27 17.16 13.27
C ALA A 202 -13.35 17.53 12.24
N LYS A 203 -14.62 17.62 12.68
CA LYS A 203 -15.71 18.11 11.83
C LYS A 203 -15.43 19.51 11.28
N TYR A 204 -15.03 20.43 12.13
CA TYR A 204 -14.70 21.80 11.71
C TYR A 204 -13.59 21.83 10.65
N TYR A 205 -12.51 21.09 10.85
CA TYR A 205 -11.40 21.04 9.91
C TYR A 205 -11.75 20.30 8.61
N ARG A 206 -12.58 19.25 8.67
CA ARG A 206 -13.12 18.59 7.48
C ARG A 206 -13.94 19.54 6.62
N ASP A 207 -14.85 20.32 7.23
CA ASP A 207 -15.67 21.28 6.50
C ASP A 207 -14.81 22.40 5.88
N ARG A 208 -13.73 22.80 6.56
CA ARG A 208 -12.75 23.73 6.00
C ARG A 208 -11.93 23.13 4.87
N ALA A 209 -11.59 21.86 4.94
CA ALA A 209 -10.90 21.17 3.86
C ALA A 209 -11.71 21.19 2.54
N LEU A 210 -13.02 21.16 2.64
CA LEU A 210 -13.94 21.20 1.50
C LEU A 210 -14.29 22.62 1.01
N ARG A 211 -13.84 23.68 1.66
CA ARG A 211 -14.30 25.08 1.40
C ARG A 211 -14.09 25.58 -0.02
N ASN A 212 -13.08 25.04 -0.74
CA ASN A 212 -12.77 25.42 -2.12
C ASN A 212 -13.57 24.62 -3.16
N TYR A 213 -14.33 23.62 -2.73
CA TYR A 213 -15.24 22.83 -3.57
C TYR A 213 -16.68 23.31 -3.35
N PRO A 214 -17.50 23.45 -4.40
CA PRO A 214 -18.85 23.99 -4.26
C PRO A 214 -19.71 23.21 -3.27
N LYS A 215 -20.28 23.89 -2.27
CA LYS A 215 -20.99 23.25 -1.15
C LYS A 215 -22.18 22.41 -1.61
N GLU A 216 -22.87 22.84 -2.65
CA GLU A 216 -23.99 22.13 -3.26
C GLU A 216 -23.59 20.80 -3.92
N LYS A 217 -22.30 20.59 -4.17
CA LYS A 217 -21.76 19.34 -4.72
C LYS A 217 -21.27 18.36 -3.64
N TRP A 218 -21.17 18.77 -2.37
CA TRP A 218 -20.52 17.96 -1.31
C TRP A 218 -21.22 16.60 -1.12
N GLN A 219 -22.54 16.59 -0.97
CA GLN A 219 -23.30 15.34 -0.80
C GLN A 219 -23.14 14.43 -2.02
N ARG A 220 -23.19 14.98 -3.22
CA ARG A 220 -22.98 14.19 -4.45
C ARG A 220 -21.57 13.57 -4.52
N ALA A 221 -20.56 14.31 -4.08
CA ALA A 221 -19.18 13.80 -4.04
C ALA A 221 -19.04 12.68 -2.99
N PHE A 222 -19.69 12.85 -1.83
CA PHE A 222 -19.75 11.82 -0.80
C PHE A 222 -20.46 10.55 -1.30
N ASP A 223 -21.65 10.70 -1.86
CA ASP A 223 -22.42 9.56 -2.42
C ASP A 223 -21.65 8.83 -3.51
N PHE A 224 -20.82 9.55 -4.27
CA PHE A 224 -19.92 8.97 -5.25
C PHE A 224 -18.78 8.19 -4.57
N ALA A 225 -18.10 8.80 -3.60
CA ALA A 225 -16.96 8.18 -2.89
C ALA A 225 -17.37 6.89 -2.15
N VAL A 226 -18.59 6.90 -1.59
CA VAL A 226 -19.19 5.75 -0.90
C VAL A 226 -19.51 4.58 -1.84
N ARG A 227 -19.93 4.85 -3.09
CA ARG A 227 -20.33 3.81 -4.06
C ARG A 227 -19.18 3.21 -4.84
N SER A 228 -17.95 3.62 -4.53
CA SER A 228 -16.68 3.19 -5.13
C SER A 228 -16.54 3.35 -6.65
N PHE A 229 -15.34 3.62 -7.13
CA PHE A 229 -14.78 3.52 -8.50
C PHE A 229 -15.77 3.46 -9.69
N ALA A 230 -16.94 4.11 -9.63
CA ALA A 230 -17.80 4.20 -10.79
C ALA A 230 -17.07 4.98 -11.89
N GLN A 231 -17.16 4.51 -13.13
CA GLN A 231 -16.46 5.07 -14.30
C GLN A 231 -16.69 6.58 -14.51
N ASP A 232 -17.79 7.11 -14.00
CA ASP A 232 -18.14 8.54 -14.09
C ASP A 232 -17.42 9.43 -13.07
N GLY A 233 -16.59 8.85 -12.21
CA GLY A 233 -15.95 9.55 -11.09
C GLY A 233 -14.73 10.36 -11.44
N SER A 234 -14.15 10.22 -12.63
CA SER A 234 -12.91 10.88 -12.95
C SER A 234 -12.99 12.41 -12.84
N LEU A 235 -14.11 13.01 -13.21
CA LEU A 235 -14.33 14.46 -13.09
C LEU A 235 -14.46 14.88 -11.62
N ILE A 236 -15.21 14.14 -10.81
CA ILE A 236 -15.34 14.43 -9.37
C ILE A 236 -14.00 14.29 -8.68
N ASN A 237 -13.27 13.21 -8.96
CA ASN A 237 -11.93 12.98 -8.46
C ASN A 237 -10.97 14.11 -8.82
N PHE A 238 -11.00 14.55 -10.07
CA PHE A 238 -10.16 15.63 -10.55
C PHE A 238 -10.52 16.98 -9.92
N GLU A 239 -11.81 17.37 -9.93
CA GLU A 239 -12.27 18.64 -9.36
C GLU A 239 -12.06 18.70 -7.84
N LEU A 240 -12.52 17.68 -7.11
CA LEU A 240 -12.41 17.64 -5.65
C LEU A 240 -10.97 17.43 -5.20
N GLY A 241 -10.23 16.53 -5.85
CA GLY A 241 -8.83 16.25 -5.51
C GLY A 241 -7.94 17.48 -5.59
N GLN A 242 -8.18 18.38 -6.56
CA GLN A 242 -7.45 19.66 -6.66
C GLN A 242 -7.99 20.74 -5.72
N ALA A 243 -9.27 20.71 -5.39
CA ALA A 243 -9.91 21.72 -4.54
C ALA A 243 -9.71 21.46 -3.04
N LEU A 244 -9.49 20.21 -2.65
CA LEU A 244 -9.38 19.81 -1.25
C LEU A 244 -8.18 20.47 -0.56
N ASP A 245 -8.41 21.08 0.60
CA ASP A 245 -7.35 21.59 1.47
C ASP A 245 -6.88 20.44 2.38
N TYR A 246 -5.87 19.69 1.91
CA TYR A 246 -5.32 18.53 2.63
C TYR A 246 -4.71 18.91 3.98
N ASP A 247 -4.19 20.12 4.13
CA ASP A 247 -3.63 20.59 5.40
C ASP A 247 -4.69 20.66 6.49
N GLU A 248 -5.88 21.16 6.14
CA GLU A 248 -7.01 21.21 7.07
C GLU A 248 -7.53 19.78 7.36
N LEU A 249 -7.66 18.94 6.34
CA LEU A 249 -8.08 17.54 6.51
C LEU A 249 -7.17 16.80 7.50
N TYR A 250 -5.87 16.85 7.27
CA TYR A 250 -4.88 16.15 8.12
C TYR A 250 -4.77 16.74 9.52
N ARG A 251 -5.09 18.02 9.69
CA ARG A 251 -5.17 18.64 11.01
C ARG A 251 -6.27 18.04 11.86
N GLY A 252 -7.46 17.81 11.29
CA GLY A 252 -8.57 17.14 11.97
C GLY A 252 -8.20 15.72 12.41
N ALA A 253 -7.53 14.95 11.53
CA ALA A 253 -7.02 13.62 11.87
C ALA A 253 -6.02 13.66 13.02
N ALA A 254 -5.01 14.53 12.96
CA ALA A 254 -3.97 14.62 13.98
C ALA A 254 -4.51 14.96 15.38
N ILE A 255 -5.52 15.84 15.47
CA ILE A 255 -6.15 16.18 16.73
C ILE A 255 -6.90 14.98 17.30
N SER A 256 -7.60 14.22 16.45
CA SER A 256 -8.32 13.01 16.85
C SER A 256 -7.37 11.91 17.31
N LEU A 257 -6.32 11.62 16.54
CA LEU A 257 -5.31 10.61 16.91
C LEU A 257 -4.60 10.93 18.22
N LYS A 258 -4.32 12.21 18.48
CA LYS A 258 -3.77 12.63 19.76
C LYS A 258 -4.72 12.35 20.91
N ALA A 259 -6.01 12.66 20.78
CA ALA A 259 -7.00 12.41 21.83
C ALA A 259 -7.20 10.91 22.06
N ILE A 260 -7.18 10.11 21.00
CA ILE A 260 -7.19 8.63 21.07
C ILE A 260 -5.98 8.14 21.86
N SER A 261 -4.77 8.55 21.50
CA SER A 261 -3.54 8.14 22.20
C SER A 261 -3.56 8.52 23.69
N GLU A 262 -4.08 9.70 24.05
CA GLU A 262 -4.22 10.11 25.46
C GLU A 262 -5.23 9.24 26.23
N LEU A 263 -6.32 8.82 25.58
CA LEU A 263 -7.28 7.89 26.19
C LEU A 263 -6.68 6.49 26.33
N GLU A 264 -6.04 5.97 25.29
CA GLU A 264 -5.31 4.68 25.32
C GLU A 264 -4.29 4.61 26.47
N GLU A 265 -3.49 5.66 26.65
CA GLU A 265 -2.54 5.76 27.78
C GLU A 265 -3.27 5.73 29.13
N PHE A 266 -4.42 6.41 29.23
CA PHE A 266 -5.24 6.40 30.42
C PHE A 266 -5.80 5.02 30.73
N LEU A 267 -6.36 4.31 29.74
CA LEU A 267 -6.96 2.98 29.90
C LEU A 267 -5.89 1.90 30.23
N LYS A 268 -4.66 2.05 29.73
CA LYS A 268 -3.53 1.15 30.04
C LYS A 268 -2.96 1.32 31.45
N ASN A 269 -3.42 2.30 32.24
CA ASN A 269 -2.94 2.51 33.60
C ASN A 269 -3.27 1.28 34.47
N PRO A 270 -2.28 0.64 35.15
CA PRO A 270 -2.50 -0.57 35.94
C PRO A 270 -3.56 -0.42 37.04
N LYS A 271 -3.74 0.78 37.58
CA LYS A 271 -4.80 1.06 38.57
C LYS A 271 -6.19 1.00 37.95
N ILE A 272 -6.32 1.31 36.69
CA ILE A 272 -7.55 1.31 35.92
C ILE A 272 -7.82 -0.11 35.39
N LYS A 273 -6.81 -0.78 34.82
CA LYS A 273 -6.90 -2.20 34.41
C LYS A 273 -7.29 -3.11 35.58
N ALA A 274 -6.73 -2.91 36.75
CA ALA A 274 -7.10 -3.69 37.95
C ALA A 274 -8.56 -3.44 38.38
N GLN A 275 -9.18 -2.36 37.95
CA GLN A 275 -10.57 -2.04 38.19
C GLN A 275 -11.53 -2.54 37.10
N SER A 276 -11.01 -2.89 35.91
CA SER A 276 -11.81 -3.36 34.77
C SER A 276 -12.07 -4.88 34.75
N GLY A 277 -11.57 -5.64 35.71
CA GLY A 277 -11.97 -7.05 35.89
C GLY A 277 -11.54 -8.05 34.81
N ALA A 278 -10.66 -7.69 33.90
CA ALA A 278 -10.29 -8.45 32.72
C ALA A 278 -9.58 -9.81 32.95
N ALA A 279 -9.49 -10.32 34.15
CA ALA A 279 -8.75 -11.55 34.43
C ALA A 279 -9.52 -12.66 35.20
N ASP A 280 -10.70 -12.40 35.77
CA ASP A 280 -11.39 -13.40 36.54
C ASP A 280 -12.92 -13.19 36.60
N LYS A 281 -13.66 -14.01 35.85
CA LYS A 281 -15.15 -14.02 35.81
C LYS A 281 -15.81 -14.26 37.19
N SER A 282 -15.03 -14.51 38.28
CA SER A 282 -15.54 -14.78 39.63
C SER A 282 -15.56 -13.53 40.55
N MET A 283 -15.00 -12.40 40.15
CA MET A 283 -14.92 -11.21 41.01
C MET A 283 -16.13 -10.29 40.82
N THR A 284 -16.57 -9.70 41.91
CA THR A 284 -17.62 -8.64 41.87
C THR A 284 -17.08 -7.41 41.14
N PRO A 285 -17.80 -6.89 40.16
CA PRO A 285 -17.34 -5.71 39.40
C PRO A 285 -17.08 -4.49 40.31
N THR A 286 -15.90 -3.91 40.21
CA THR A 286 -15.54 -2.66 40.92
C THR A 286 -14.85 -1.67 39.99
N GLY A 287 -15.01 -0.39 40.22
CA GLY A 287 -14.42 0.64 39.39
C GLY A 287 -15.03 0.73 37.97
N LEU A 288 -14.22 0.70 36.93
CA LEU A 288 -14.72 0.80 35.55
C LEU A 288 -15.50 -0.43 35.10
N SER A 289 -15.24 -1.61 35.66
CA SER A 289 -15.95 -2.85 35.35
C SER A 289 -17.42 -2.87 35.78
N ALA A 290 -17.88 -1.89 36.55
CA ALA A 290 -19.28 -1.73 36.93
C ALA A 290 -20.02 -0.68 36.03
N ILE A 291 -19.29 0.02 35.13
CA ILE A 291 -19.82 1.15 34.39
C ILE A 291 -20.15 0.75 32.98
N ALA A 292 -21.38 1.02 32.56
CA ALA A 292 -21.79 1.02 31.16
C ALA A 292 -22.78 2.16 30.94
N PHE A 293 -22.62 2.88 29.84
CA PHE A 293 -23.57 3.95 29.47
C PHE A 293 -23.54 4.27 27.99
N GLU A 294 -24.65 4.84 27.52
CA GLU A 294 -24.74 5.47 26.19
C GLU A 294 -25.18 6.92 26.32
N ILE A 295 -24.61 7.78 25.48
CA ILE A 295 -24.94 9.21 25.38
C ILE A 295 -25.18 9.56 23.93
N ASN A 296 -26.34 10.15 23.63
CA ASN A 296 -26.60 10.72 22.31
C ASN A 296 -25.87 12.05 22.13
N THR A 297 -25.27 12.26 20.96
CA THR A 297 -24.61 13.50 20.58
C THR A 297 -25.06 13.96 19.19
N PRO A 298 -24.81 15.21 18.81
CA PRO A 298 -25.10 15.69 17.46
C PRO A 298 -24.32 14.97 16.34
N LEU A 299 -23.25 14.25 16.65
CA LEU A 299 -22.41 13.51 15.69
C LEU A 299 -22.51 11.98 15.86
N GLY A 300 -23.50 11.48 16.59
CA GLY A 300 -23.70 10.06 16.87
C GLY A 300 -23.63 9.71 18.35
N LYS A 301 -23.82 8.45 18.68
CA LYS A 301 -23.79 7.96 20.06
C LYS A 301 -22.34 7.81 20.58
N ILE A 302 -22.17 8.01 21.86
CA ILE A 302 -21.00 7.54 22.61
C ILE A 302 -21.46 6.38 23.49
N ALA A 303 -20.84 5.23 23.33
CA ALA A 303 -21.00 4.06 24.20
C ALA A 303 -19.70 3.84 24.98
N PHE A 304 -19.84 3.56 26.26
CA PHE A 304 -18.77 3.05 27.11
C PHE A 304 -19.26 1.81 27.82
N ASN A 305 -18.54 0.70 27.69
CA ASN A 305 -18.77 -0.51 28.44
C ASN A 305 -17.47 -0.92 29.15
N GLY A 306 -17.51 -0.99 30.48
CA GLY A 306 -16.39 -1.44 31.30
C GLY A 306 -16.57 -2.86 31.82
N LYS A 307 -17.68 -3.51 31.49
CA LYS A 307 -18.00 -4.85 31.99
C LYS A 307 -17.34 -5.92 31.12
N ASN A 308 -17.03 -7.05 31.72
CA ASN A 308 -16.57 -8.24 31.02
C ASN A 308 -17.78 -9.10 30.60
N GLU A 309 -18.46 -8.67 29.53
CA GLU A 309 -19.64 -9.34 28.94
C GLU A 309 -19.63 -9.11 27.42
N ASP A 310 -20.07 -10.12 26.67
CA ASP A 310 -20.12 -10.07 25.21
C ASP A 310 -21.24 -9.11 24.77
N ASN A 311 -20.92 -8.13 23.94
CA ASN A 311 -21.82 -7.09 23.49
C ASN A 311 -22.09 -7.17 21.98
N ILE A 312 -23.21 -6.64 21.57
CA ILE A 312 -23.53 -6.48 20.15
C ILE A 312 -23.80 -5.01 19.85
N TYR A 313 -22.89 -4.37 19.16
CA TYR A 313 -23.01 -3.01 18.69
C TYR A 313 -23.64 -3.02 17.30
N GLN A 314 -24.93 -2.76 17.23
CA GLN A 314 -25.67 -2.69 15.96
C GLN A 314 -26.03 -1.26 15.61
N GLY A 315 -25.92 -0.92 14.35
CA GLY A 315 -26.32 0.36 13.82
C GLY A 315 -25.16 1.20 13.35
N GLU A 316 -25.49 2.39 12.93
CA GLU A 316 -24.58 3.22 12.12
C GLU A 316 -24.20 4.52 12.81
N ASP A 317 -24.79 4.81 13.96
CA ASP A 317 -24.80 6.15 14.53
C ASP A 317 -23.86 6.29 15.74
N TYR A 318 -22.71 5.56 15.77
CA TYR A 318 -21.72 5.72 16.83
C TYR A 318 -20.66 6.74 16.45
N LEU A 319 -20.51 7.75 17.30
CA LEU A 319 -19.36 8.65 17.30
C LEU A 319 -18.15 7.97 17.96
N VAL A 320 -18.38 7.33 19.12
CA VAL A 320 -17.33 6.63 19.89
C VAL A 320 -17.91 5.38 20.51
N ILE A 321 -17.21 4.25 20.38
CA ILE A 321 -17.42 3.07 21.21
C ILE A 321 -16.10 2.83 21.99
N ILE A 322 -16.22 2.59 23.28
CA ILE A 322 -15.12 2.14 24.13
C ILE A 322 -15.62 0.89 24.85
N ASP A 323 -15.13 -0.26 24.45
CA ASP A 323 -15.35 -1.52 25.16
C ASP A 323 -14.05 -1.94 25.88
N MET A 324 -14.21 -2.55 27.05
CA MET A 324 -13.07 -2.89 27.89
C MET A 324 -12.79 -4.38 27.93
N ALA A 325 -13.75 -5.22 27.55
CA ALA A 325 -13.59 -6.67 27.51
C ALA A 325 -14.90 -7.38 27.11
N GLY A 326 -14.80 -8.54 26.54
CA GLY A 326 -15.86 -9.42 26.06
C GLY A 326 -15.51 -9.91 24.66
N ASP A 327 -16.17 -10.95 24.18
CA ASP A 327 -16.07 -11.36 22.78
C ASP A 327 -17.21 -10.65 22.04
N ASP A 328 -16.90 -9.49 21.46
CA ASP A 328 -17.89 -8.53 21.00
C ASP A 328 -18.25 -8.64 19.51
N THR A 329 -19.40 -8.14 19.13
CA THR A 329 -19.80 -8.08 17.72
C THR A 329 -20.08 -6.64 17.31
N TYR A 330 -19.29 -6.14 16.39
CA TYR A 330 -19.42 -4.81 15.77
C TYR A 330 -20.05 -4.94 14.39
N ASN A 331 -21.37 -4.73 14.31
CA ASN A 331 -22.11 -4.96 13.08
C ASN A 331 -22.51 -3.63 12.40
N GLY A 332 -22.14 -3.49 11.14
CA GLY A 332 -22.50 -2.35 10.31
C GLY A 332 -21.37 -1.35 10.09
N ALA A 333 -21.65 -0.06 10.13
CA ALA A 333 -20.69 1.01 9.82
C ALA A 333 -19.86 1.45 11.05
N ALA A 334 -19.37 0.49 11.81
CA ALA A 334 -18.57 0.75 13.00
C ALA A 334 -17.19 1.35 12.66
N ALA A 335 -16.78 2.37 13.41
CA ALA A 335 -15.54 3.13 13.20
C ALA A 335 -15.41 3.75 11.79
N ALA A 336 -16.50 4.19 11.15
CA ALA A 336 -16.44 4.73 9.79
C ALA A 336 -17.25 6.02 9.62
N SER A 337 -16.73 6.93 8.78
CA SER A 337 -17.46 8.12 8.33
C SER A 337 -18.43 7.76 7.19
N TYR A 338 -19.52 7.08 7.51
CA TYR A 338 -20.46 6.50 6.54
C TYR A 338 -21.59 7.43 6.07
N LYS A 339 -21.74 8.57 6.72
CA LYS A 339 -22.65 9.67 6.32
C LYS A 339 -21.89 10.99 6.26
N PHE A 340 -22.31 11.86 5.36
CA PHE A 340 -21.64 13.15 5.20
C PHE A 340 -21.69 14.04 6.45
N ASP A 341 -22.76 13.98 7.20
CA ASP A 341 -22.98 14.74 8.45
C ASP A 341 -22.41 14.02 9.70
N HIS A 342 -21.99 12.76 9.56
CA HIS A 342 -21.23 12.01 10.58
C HIS A 342 -19.78 11.78 10.12
N PRO A 343 -18.93 12.80 10.10
CA PRO A 343 -17.62 12.75 9.44
C PRO A 343 -16.53 12.05 10.26
N ILE A 344 -16.84 11.57 11.44
CA ILE A 344 -15.87 10.87 12.30
C ILE A 344 -16.57 9.78 13.12
N SER A 345 -15.92 8.61 13.23
CA SER A 345 -16.30 7.54 14.13
C SER A 345 -15.04 6.85 14.68
N ILE A 346 -15.08 6.47 15.96
CA ILE A 346 -13.95 5.91 16.70
C ILE A 346 -14.41 4.66 17.44
N ILE A 347 -13.68 3.55 17.33
CA ILE A 347 -13.80 2.40 18.22
C ILE A 347 -12.46 2.21 18.95
N ILE A 348 -12.54 1.92 20.23
CA ILE A 348 -11.44 1.43 21.05
C ILE A 348 -11.94 0.20 21.77
N ASP A 349 -11.48 -0.95 21.33
CA ASP A 349 -11.65 -2.20 22.03
C ASP A 349 -10.41 -2.51 22.87
N ALA A 350 -10.58 -3.05 24.04
CA ALA A 350 -9.47 -3.28 24.96
C ALA A 350 -9.09 -4.75 25.09
N ALA A 351 -9.97 -5.69 24.77
CA ALA A 351 -9.68 -7.12 24.75
C ALA A 351 -10.94 -7.95 24.42
N GLY A 352 -10.77 -9.01 23.68
CA GLY A 352 -11.79 -10.01 23.35
C GLY A 352 -11.40 -10.74 22.07
N ASP A 353 -12.06 -11.86 21.76
CA ASP A 353 -12.02 -12.44 20.43
C ASP A 353 -13.22 -11.87 19.65
N ASP A 354 -13.00 -10.80 18.88
CA ASP A 354 -14.06 -9.94 18.39
C ASP A 354 -14.46 -10.20 16.94
N THR A 355 -15.68 -9.83 16.59
CA THR A 355 -16.20 -9.94 15.23
C THR A 355 -16.62 -8.57 14.69
N TYR A 356 -15.90 -8.10 13.68
CA TYR A 356 -16.20 -6.89 12.94
C TYR A 356 -16.84 -7.27 11.61
N GLU A 357 -18.16 -7.10 11.49
CA GLU A 357 -18.91 -7.52 10.30
C GLU A 357 -19.61 -6.34 9.61
N ALA A 358 -19.34 -6.17 8.34
CA ALA A 358 -20.04 -5.22 7.50
C ALA A 358 -20.81 -5.94 6.39
N ASP A 359 -22.11 -5.76 6.36
CA ASP A 359 -22.94 -6.31 5.30
C ASP A 359 -22.82 -5.51 3.99
N ASN A 360 -23.28 -6.11 2.89
CA ASN A 360 -23.26 -5.50 1.55
C ASN A 360 -24.12 -4.21 1.44
N SER A 361 -24.95 -3.91 2.41
CA SER A 361 -25.77 -2.71 2.43
C SER A 361 -25.04 -1.49 3.01
N LYS A 362 -23.88 -1.73 3.66
CA LYS A 362 -23.09 -0.70 4.33
C LYS A 362 -21.95 -0.21 3.44
N PRO A 363 -21.84 1.09 3.25
CA PRO A 363 -20.89 1.66 2.30
C PRO A 363 -19.45 1.71 2.78
N CYS A 364 -19.22 1.63 4.10
CA CYS A 364 -17.88 1.62 4.71
C CYS A 364 -17.95 1.20 6.18
N SER A 365 -16.83 0.68 6.71
CA SER A 365 -16.72 0.17 8.08
C SER A 365 -15.26 0.06 8.53
N GLN A 366 -15.02 -0.38 9.76
CA GLN A 366 -13.73 -0.87 10.24
C GLN A 366 -12.57 0.11 10.00
N GLY A 367 -12.64 1.30 10.57
CA GLY A 367 -11.60 2.30 10.45
C GLY A 367 -11.60 3.08 9.13
N ALA A 368 -12.72 3.12 8.40
CA ALA A 368 -12.78 3.78 7.08
C ALA A 368 -13.12 5.26 7.13
N GLY A 369 -12.29 6.10 6.47
CA GLY A 369 -12.48 7.54 6.36
C GLY A 369 -12.91 7.98 4.95
N ILE A 370 -14.22 8.25 4.73
CA ILE A 370 -14.73 8.78 3.46
C ILE A 370 -15.16 10.24 3.65
N MET A 371 -14.46 11.15 3.01
CA MET A 371 -14.60 12.60 3.22
C MET A 371 -14.69 12.95 4.72
N GLY A 372 -13.88 12.24 5.51
CA GLY A 372 -13.92 12.28 6.96
C GLY A 372 -12.88 11.35 7.59
N TYR A 373 -13.19 10.83 8.79
CA TYR A 373 -12.24 10.08 9.61
C TYR A 373 -12.87 8.82 10.17
N GLY A 374 -12.18 7.68 10.07
CA GLY A 374 -12.52 6.44 10.72
C GLY A 374 -11.31 5.89 11.47
N PHE A 375 -11.48 5.60 12.78
CA PHE A 375 -10.41 5.09 13.61
C PHE A 375 -10.89 3.89 14.41
N LEU A 376 -10.27 2.74 14.19
CA LEU A 376 -10.48 1.51 14.96
C LEU A 376 -9.16 1.14 15.63
N ILE A 377 -9.21 0.97 16.94
CA ILE A 377 -8.10 0.49 17.77
C ILE A 377 -8.59 -0.74 18.47
N ASP A 378 -8.00 -1.88 18.17
CA ASP A 378 -8.14 -3.12 18.87
C ASP A 378 -6.90 -3.39 19.72
N ASN A 379 -7.06 -3.90 20.91
CA ASN A 379 -5.95 -4.16 21.82
C ASN A 379 -5.75 -5.67 22.08
N GLY A 380 -6.24 -6.50 21.17
CA GLY A 380 -5.91 -7.91 21.08
C GLY A 380 -7.02 -8.88 21.39
N GLY A 381 -6.94 -9.98 20.76
CA GLY A 381 -7.83 -11.10 20.63
C GLY A 381 -7.47 -11.88 19.38
N ASN A 382 -8.24 -12.91 19.04
CA ASN A 382 -8.20 -13.51 17.70
C ASN A 382 -9.45 -13.04 16.95
N ASP A 383 -9.28 -12.03 16.13
CA ASP A 383 -10.37 -11.23 15.62
C ASP A 383 -10.75 -11.58 14.18
N THR A 384 -11.98 -11.30 13.82
CA THR A 384 -12.46 -11.51 12.46
C THR A 384 -13.01 -10.22 11.87
N PHE A 385 -12.35 -9.73 10.83
CA PHE A 385 -12.75 -8.54 10.09
C PHE A 385 -13.31 -8.91 8.72
N THR A 386 -14.62 -8.79 8.55
CA THR A 386 -15.29 -9.12 7.27
C THR A 386 -15.98 -7.89 6.68
N ALA A 387 -15.62 -7.55 5.43
CA ALA A 387 -16.25 -6.48 4.68
C ALA A 387 -16.19 -6.75 3.18
N VAL A 388 -17.11 -6.13 2.39
CA VAL A 388 -17.04 -6.25 0.94
C VAL A 388 -16.16 -5.16 0.35
N TYR A 389 -16.34 -3.91 0.75
CA TYR A 389 -15.56 -2.77 0.24
C TYR A 389 -15.48 -1.61 1.23
N ASN A 390 -14.53 -0.72 1.01
CA ASN A 390 -14.32 0.51 1.78
C ASN A 390 -14.17 0.26 3.30
N ALA A 391 -13.25 -0.60 3.70
CA ALA A 391 -13.10 -0.99 5.10
C ALA A 391 -11.64 -1.25 5.49
N GLN A 392 -11.43 -1.67 6.74
CA GLN A 392 -10.13 -2.12 7.24
C GLN A 392 -9.05 -1.04 7.06
N GLY A 393 -9.31 0.13 7.65
CA GLY A 393 -8.38 1.24 7.66
C GLY A 393 -8.28 2.02 6.35
N MET A 394 -9.25 1.90 5.43
CA MET A 394 -9.19 2.59 4.14
C MET A 394 -9.54 4.10 4.20
N CYS A 395 -9.20 4.83 3.12
CA CYS A 395 -9.70 6.20 2.96
C CYS A 395 -10.05 6.58 1.52
N TYR A 396 -11.03 7.52 1.42
CA TYR A 396 -11.37 8.21 0.16
C TYR A 396 -11.67 9.69 0.46
N PHE A 397 -10.78 10.62 0.06
CA PHE A 397 -10.81 12.04 0.49
C PHE A 397 -10.87 12.20 2.00
N GLY A 398 -10.15 11.33 2.73
CA GLY A 398 -10.25 11.23 4.18
C GLY A 398 -9.00 10.65 4.84
N VAL A 399 -9.17 10.21 6.08
CA VAL A 399 -8.16 9.47 6.83
C VAL A 399 -8.78 8.25 7.47
N GLY A 400 -8.21 7.08 7.22
CA GLY A 400 -8.58 5.81 7.83
C GLY A 400 -7.44 5.20 8.63
N LEU A 401 -7.78 4.55 9.73
CA LEU A 401 -6.85 3.78 10.54
C LEU A 401 -7.56 2.59 11.16
N LEU A 402 -6.95 1.41 11.01
CA LEU A 402 -7.17 0.25 11.84
C LEU A 402 -5.83 -0.11 12.47
N TRP A 403 -5.80 -0.20 13.79
CA TRP A 403 -4.66 -0.69 14.55
C TRP A 403 -5.12 -1.85 15.42
N ASP A 404 -4.46 -2.98 15.28
CA ASP A 404 -4.77 -4.22 15.96
C ASP A 404 -3.53 -4.74 16.70
N ASP A 405 -3.68 -5.12 17.97
CA ASP A 405 -2.59 -5.60 18.82
C ASP A 405 -2.74 -7.09 19.13
N GLY A 406 -2.01 -7.93 18.42
CA GLY A 406 -1.87 -9.37 18.78
C GLY A 406 -3.04 -10.24 18.36
N GLY A 407 -2.90 -11.57 18.55
CA GLY A 407 -3.85 -12.57 18.09
C GLY A 407 -3.58 -13.08 16.67
N ASP A 408 -4.20 -14.20 16.33
CA ASP A 408 -4.19 -14.75 14.97
C ASP A 408 -5.49 -14.32 14.29
N ASP A 409 -5.42 -13.33 13.37
CA ASP A 409 -6.57 -12.60 12.88
C ASP A 409 -6.92 -12.89 11.42
N GLU A 410 -8.19 -12.69 11.10
CA GLU A 410 -8.69 -12.92 9.76
C GLU A 410 -9.28 -11.64 9.14
N PHE A 411 -8.58 -11.06 8.15
CA PHE A 411 -9.01 -9.90 7.39
C PHE A 411 -9.58 -10.33 6.04
N LYS A 412 -10.89 -10.32 5.87
CA LYS A 412 -11.59 -10.67 4.63
C LYS A 412 -12.24 -9.46 3.99
N GLY A 413 -11.84 -9.16 2.76
CA GLY A 413 -12.45 -8.08 2.00
C GLY A 413 -12.51 -8.38 0.50
N HIS A 414 -13.04 -7.42 -0.26
CA HIS A 414 -13.09 -7.56 -1.70
C HIS A 414 -12.31 -6.45 -2.41
N THR A 415 -12.64 -5.18 -2.14
CA THR A 415 -12.06 -4.04 -2.86
C THR A 415 -11.94 -2.83 -1.94
N LEU A 416 -10.82 -2.10 -2.02
CA LEU A 416 -10.55 -0.94 -1.18
C LEU A 416 -10.64 -1.29 0.30
N VAL A 417 -9.85 -2.27 0.69
CA VAL A 417 -9.73 -2.75 2.07
C VAL A 417 -8.25 -2.84 2.47
N GLN A 418 -7.98 -3.12 3.72
CA GLN A 418 -6.63 -3.43 4.21
C GLN A 418 -5.62 -2.30 3.89
N GLY A 419 -5.90 -1.09 4.40
CA GLY A 419 -5.01 0.05 4.26
C GLY A 419 -5.00 0.68 2.87
N ALA A 420 -6.11 0.67 2.14
CA ALA A 420 -6.22 1.26 0.79
C ALA A 420 -6.55 2.75 0.81
N ALA A 421 -5.81 3.57 0.07
CA ALA A 421 -5.96 5.03 0.08
C ALA A 421 -6.25 5.64 -1.28
N SER A 422 -7.19 6.59 -1.30
CA SER A 422 -7.43 7.51 -2.40
C SER A 422 -7.59 8.93 -1.87
N PHE A 423 -6.80 9.88 -2.36
CA PHE A 423 -6.86 11.30 -1.95
C PHE A 423 -6.82 11.49 -0.43
N GLY A 424 -5.92 10.78 0.25
CA GLY A 424 -5.80 10.82 1.72
C GLY A 424 -4.79 9.83 2.27
N VAL A 425 -4.97 9.45 3.53
CA VAL A 425 -4.07 8.54 4.24
C VAL A 425 -4.85 7.38 4.83
N ALA A 426 -4.42 6.17 4.53
CA ALA A 426 -4.98 4.92 5.05
C ALA A 426 -3.87 4.09 5.70
N ASN A 427 -4.15 3.57 6.89
CA ASN A 427 -3.23 2.68 7.59
C ASN A 427 -3.99 1.48 8.15
N LEU A 428 -3.46 0.29 7.91
CA LEU A 428 -3.71 -0.90 8.70
C LEU A 428 -2.38 -1.28 9.36
N VAL A 429 -2.39 -1.41 10.68
CA VAL A 429 -1.22 -1.84 11.47
C VAL A 429 -1.63 -3.02 12.32
N LYS A 430 -0.92 -4.12 12.18
CA LYS A 430 -1.10 -5.36 12.92
C LYS A 430 0.16 -5.68 13.71
N ILE A 431 -0.01 -6.11 14.94
CA ILE A 431 1.09 -6.40 15.85
C ILE A 431 1.12 -7.88 16.17
N GLY A 432 1.85 -8.65 15.38
CA GLY A 432 2.11 -10.10 15.58
C GLY A 432 0.86 -10.98 15.54
N GLY A 433 1.07 -12.28 15.45
CA GLY A 433 0.06 -13.31 15.21
C GLY A 433 0.26 -13.97 13.85
N ASP A 434 -0.32 -15.14 13.62
CA ASP A 434 -0.32 -15.79 12.31
C ASP A 434 -1.58 -15.35 11.55
N ASP A 435 -1.48 -14.31 10.73
CA ASP A 435 -2.60 -13.56 10.19
C ASP A 435 -3.00 -13.94 8.75
N SER A 436 -4.23 -13.66 8.38
CA SER A 436 -4.73 -13.94 7.04
C SER A 436 -5.39 -12.71 6.40
N TYR A 437 -4.80 -12.21 5.34
CA TYR A 437 -5.26 -11.08 4.54
C TYR A 437 -5.78 -11.53 3.19
N TYR A 438 -7.11 -11.52 3.01
CA TYR A 438 -7.75 -11.93 1.76
C TYR A 438 -8.50 -10.77 1.12
N ALA A 439 -8.14 -10.46 -0.12
CA ALA A 439 -8.81 -9.43 -0.92
C ALA A 439 -8.84 -9.83 -2.41
N PHE A 440 -9.54 -9.05 -3.26
CA PHE A 440 -9.54 -9.26 -4.71
C PHE A 440 -8.79 -8.16 -5.45
N TYR A 441 -8.98 -6.90 -5.05
CA TYR A 441 -8.59 -5.78 -5.89
C TYR A 441 -8.33 -4.51 -5.08
N THR A 442 -7.30 -3.74 -5.46
CA THR A 442 -6.95 -2.41 -4.89
C THR A 442 -6.94 -2.39 -3.36
N SER A 443 -6.18 -3.27 -2.76
CA SER A 443 -6.15 -3.53 -1.31
C SER A 443 -4.72 -3.79 -0.82
N GLN A 444 -4.54 -4.13 0.44
CA GLN A 444 -3.27 -4.56 1.02
C GLN A 444 -2.17 -3.49 0.84
N GLY A 445 -2.37 -2.32 1.45
CA GLY A 445 -1.44 -1.21 1.32
C GLY A 445 -1.46 -0.56 -0.06
N PHE A 446 -2.64 -0.36 -0.64
CA PHE A 446 -2.81 0.23 -1.98
C PHE A 446 -2.89 1.76 -1.96
N GLY A 447 -2.17 2.42 -2.88
CA GLY A 447 -2.22 3.87 -3.07
C GLY A 447 -2.75 4.29 -4.45
N PHE A 448 -3.94 4.92 -4.49
CA PHE A 448 -4.46 5.61 -5.67
C PHE A 448 -4.08 7.09 -5.66
N VAL A 449 -4.51 7.84 -6.68
CA VAL A 449 -4.23 9.28 -6.88
C VAL A 449 -4.30 10.07 -5.56
N GLY A 450 -3.24 10.82 -5.28
CA GLY A 450 -3.17 11.68 -4.08
C GLY A 450 -3.21 10.93 -2.76
N GLY A 451 -3.19 9.58 -2.76
CA GLY A 451 -3.28 8.74 -1.58
C GLY A 451 -1.95 8.12 -1.15
N CYS A 452 -1.85 7.79 0.12
CA CYS A 452 -0.84 6.88 0.64
C CYS A 452 -1.54 5.78 1.46
N GLY A 453 -1.52 4.55 0.93
CA GLY A 453 -2.05 3.36 1.59
C GLY A 453 -0.92 2.53 2.20
N VAL A 454 -1.10 2.11 3.43
CA VAL A 454 -0.10 1.39 4.21
C VAL A 454 -0.75 0.19 4.89
N LEU A 455 -0.11 -0.97 4.77
CA LEU A 455 -0.31 -2.14 5.61
C LEU A 455 1.03 -2.47 6.25
N ILE A 456 1.06 -2.59 7.58
CA ILE A 456 2.23 -3.03 8.33
C ILE A 456 1.82 -4.20 9.19
N ASP A 457 2.51 -5.33 9.05
CA ASP A 457 2.50 -6.42 9.99
C ASP A 457 3.84 -6.49 10.73
N THR A 458 3.84 -6.94 11.96
CA THR A 458 5.08 -7.01 12.75
C THR A 458 5.58 -8.43 12.98
N GLY A 459 4.85 -9.43 12.48
CA GLY A 459 5.32 -10.80 12.47
C GLY A 459 4.30 -11.85 12.86
N GLY A 460 4.53 -13.03 12.40
CA GLY A 460 3.75 -14.25 12.37
C GLY A 460 4.06 -14.97 11.07
N ASP A 461 3.52 -16.14 10.85
CA ASP A 461 3.59 -16.80 9.54
C ASP A 461 2.32 -16.40 8.73
N ASP A 462 2.40 -15.30 7.97
CA ASP A 462 1.25 -14.58 7.43
C ASP A 462 0.86 -14.97 6.00
N LYS A 463 -0.40 -14.73 5.64
CA LYS A 463 -0.92 -15.02 4.30
C LYS A 463 -1.57 -13.81 3.66
N TYR A 464 -0.92 -13.29 2.64
CA TYR A 464 -1.40 -12.18 1.82
C TYR A 464 -1.94 -12.69 0.48
N VAL A 465 -3.26 -12.79 0.35
CA VAL A 465 -3.91 -13.31 -0.87
C VAL A 465 -4.70 -12.20 -1.57
N ALA A 466 -4.23 -11.81 -2.75
CA ALA A 466 -5.02 -11.01 -3.69
C ALA A 466 -5.60 -11.97 -4.75
N GLU A 467 -6.79 -12.52 -4.50
CA GLU A 467 -7.45 -13.64 -5.19
C GLU A 467 -7.17 -13.72 -6.71
N PRO A 468 -6.33 -14.63 -7.15
CA PRO A 468 -5.95 -14.68 -8.56
C PRO A 468 -6.88 -15.52 -9.44
N TYR A 469 -7.61 -16.50 -8.88
CA TYR A 469 -8.26 -17.56 -9.64
C TYR A 469 -9.79 -17.47 -9.73
N ILE A 470 -10.45 -16.91 -8.70
CA ILE A 470 -11.90 -16.67 -8.74
C ILE A 470 -12.12 -15.37 -9.53
N LEU A 471 -12.36 -15.50 -10.83
CA LEU A 471 -12.38 -14.37 -11.76
C LEU A 471 -13.56 -13.43 -11.49
N VAL A 472 -13.25 -12.28 -10.91
CA VAL A 472 -14.18 -11.15 -10.68
C VAL A 472 -13.77 -9.94 -11.52
N ASN A 473 -12.48 -9.72 -11.66
CA ASN A 473 -11.88 -8.63 -12.43
C ASN A 473 -10.78 -9.19 -13.35
N PRO A 474 -11.13 -10.03 -14.36
CA PRO A 474 -10.13 -10.72 -15.17
C PRO A 474 -9.24 -9.75 -15.93
N ALA A 475 -7.94 -10.01 -15.91
CA ALA A 475 -6.98 -9.23 -16.67
C ALA A 475 -7.19 -9.46 -18.18
N VAL A 476 -7.19 -8.36 -18.93
CA VAL A 476 -7.46 -8.34 -20.37
C VAL A 476 -6.26 -7.80 -21.16
N ASN A 477 -6.41 -7.65 -22.47
CA ASN A 477 -5.41 -7.03 -23.36
C ASN A 477 -4.07 -7.78 -23.42
N GLY A 478 -4.11 -9.14 -23.30
CA GLY A 478 -2.92 -9.96 -23.43
C GLY A 478 -2.06 -10.05 -22.17
N HIS A 479 -2.55 -9.53 -21.04
CA HIS A 479 -1.87 -9.70 -19.75
C HIS A 479 -1.99 -11.15 -19.27
N ASP A 480 -3.04 -11.51 -18.58
CA ASP A 480 -3.37 -12.88 -18.20
C ASP A 480 -4.87 -13.00 -17.93
N ASP A 481 -5.63 -13.43 -18.92
CA ASP A 481 -7.08 -13.53 -18.85
C ASP A 481 -7.60 -14.67 -17.93
N LEU A 482 -6.69 -15.49 -17.42
CA LEU A 482 -6.95 -16.53 -16.42
C LEU A 482 -6.73 -16.04 -14.97
N ARG A 483 -6.36 -14.78 -14.77
CA ARG A 483 -6.08 -14.16 -13.48
C ARG A 483 -6.81 -12.83 -13.36
N ASN A 484 -7.05 -12.42 -12.12
CA ASN A 484 -7.57 -11.09 -11.85
C ASN A 484 -6.49 -10.00 -11.97
N TYR A 485 -6.90 -8.77 -12.31
CA TYR A 485 -6.13 -7.61 -11.90
C TYR A 485 -6.20 -7.50 -10.36
N SER A 486 -5.09 -7.27 -9.71
CA SER A 486 -4.99 -7.20 -8.25
C SER A 486 -4.76 -5.78 -7.73
N PHE A 487 -3.70 -5.08 -8.13
CA PHE A 487 -3.28 -3.81 -7.54
C PHE A 487 -3.28 -3.89 -6.01
N CYS A 488 -2.63 -4.89 -5.47
CA CYS A 488 -2.52 -5.20 -4.05
C CYS A 488 -1.05 -5.35 -3.64
N GLN A 489 -0.81 -5.58 -2.35
CA GLN A 489 0.51 -5.88 -1.82
C GLN A 489 1.52 -4.77 -2.13
N GLY A 490 1.23 -3.56 -1.61
CA GLY A 490 2.08 -2.41 -1.78
C GLY A 490 2.05 -1.80 -3.18
N ALA A 491 0.89 -1.73 -3.82
CA ALA A 491 0.74 -1.23 -5.19
C ALA A 491 0.37 0.26 -5.26
N GLY A 492 1.01 1.00 -6.18
CA GLY A 492 0.69 2.39 -6.48
C GLY A 492 0.08 2.57 -7.87
N TRP A 493 -1.05 3.28 -7.98
CA TRP A 493 -1.75 3.46 -9.25
C TRP A 493 -2.26 4.87 -9.48
N GLY A 494 -2.09 5.37 -10.72
CA GLY A 494 -2.63 6.65 -11.18
C GLY A 494 -3.69 6.51 -12.27
N GLN A 495 -4.43 7.56 -12.50
CA GLN A 495 -5.49 7.61 -13.50
C GLN A 495 -4.97 8.14 -14.83
N ARG A 496 -5.07 7.36 -15.89
CA ARG A 496 -4.68 7.80 -17.26
C ARG A 496 -5.79 8.63 -17.91
N GLY A 497 -5.37 9.68 -18.65
CA GLY A 497 -6.29 10.59 -19.34
C GLY A 497 -6.97 10.00 -20.57
N ASP A 498 -6.53 8.85 -21.08
CA ASP A 498 -7.17 8.10 -22.17
C ASP A 498 -8.26 7.14 -21.66
N GLN A 499 -8.45 7.06 -20.36
CA GLN A 499 -9.56 6.33 -19.75
C GLN A 499 -10.86 7.15 -19.80
N PRO A 500 -12.04 6.52 -19.66
CA PRO A 500 -13.31 7.22 -19.62
C PRO A 500 -13.30 8.39 -18.64
N GLY A 501 -13.62 9.59 -19.10
CA GLY A 501 -13.60 10.79 -18.29
C GLY A 501 -12.46 11.77 -18.59
N GLY A 502 -11.39 11.34 -19.26
CA GLY A 502 -10.39 12.22 -19.90
C GLY A 502 -9.49 13.04 -18.96
N HIS A 503 -9.46 12.78 -17.65
CA HIS A 503 -8.61 13.49 -16.70
C HIS A 503 -7.45 12.62 -16.22
N SER A 504 -6.23 13.03 -16.56
CA SER A 504 -5.01 12.34 -16.12
C SER A 504 -4.55 12.85 -14.77
N MET A 505 -4.21 11.92 -13.87
CA MET A 505 -3.73 12.25 -12.52
C MET A 505 -2.65 11.26 -12.11
N GLY A 506 -1.55 11.76 -11.57
CA GLY A 506 -0.44 10.95 -11.06
C GLY A 506 -0.86 10.05 -9.90
N GLY A 507 -0.24 8.88 -9.83
CA GLY A 507 -0.56 7.83 -8.86
C GLY A 507 -0.19 8.15 -7.43
N GLY A 508 -0.71 7.34 -6.52
CA GLY A 508 -0.39 7.36 -5.11
C GLY A 508 0.78 6.45 -4.74
N THR A 509 1.02 6.35 -3.46
CA THR A 509 2.01 5.44 -2.87
C THR A 509 1.31 4.29 -2.15
N GLY A 510 1.63 3.06 -2.56
CA GLY A 510 1.23 1.85 -1.85
C GLY A 510 2.41 1.25 -1.11
N ILE A 511 2.19 0.81 0.13
CA ILE A 511 3.22 0.22 1.00
C ILE A 511 2.62 -1.00 1.69
N LEU A 512 3.26 -2.16 1.53
CA LEU A 512 3.12 -3.30 2.41
C LEU A 512 4.46 -3.54 3.08
N GLN A 513 4.46 -3.69 4.39
CA GLN A 513 5.64 -4.00 5.19
C GLN A 513 5.34 -5.14 6.14
N ASP A 514 6.12 -6.21 6.05
CA ASP A 514 6.18 -7.29 7.02
C ASP A 514 7.51 -7.26 7.77
N LEU A 515 7.52 -7.58 9.06
CA LEU A 515 8.73 -7.48 9.88
C LEU A 515 9.30 -8.82 10.31
N ALA A 516 8.54 -9.90 10.26
CA ALA A 516 9.06 -11.23 10.58
C ALA A 516 7.99 -12.32 10.36
N GLY A 517 8.39 -13.43 9.82
CA GLY A 517 7.54 -14.59 9.62
C GLY A 517 8.06 -15.45 8.49
N ASN A 518 7.37 -16.56 8.17
CA ASN A 518 7.56 -17.23 6.90
C ASN A 518 6.28 -17.00 6.09
N ASP A 519 6.29 -15.96 5.28
CA ASP A 519 5.11 -15.36 4.75
C ASP A 519 4.77 -15.82 3.33
N SER A 520 3.50 -15.73 2.98
CA SER A 520 3.03 -16.14 1.65
C SER A 520 2.29 -15.02 0.96
N TYR A 521 2.80 -14.59 -0.18
CA TYR A 521 2.26 -13.52 -1.02
C TYR A 521 1.73 -14.10 -2.33
N GLU A 522 0.41 -14.20 -2.49
CA GLU A 522 -0.23 -14.73 -3.71
C GLU A 522 -1.08 -13.66 -4.41
N CYS A 523 -0.92 -13.51 -5.74
CA CYS A 523 -1.64 -12.48 -6.49
C CYS A 523 -1.83 -12.81 -7.98
N GLY A 524 -2.66 -12.02 -8.64
CA GLY A 524 -2.86 -12.06 -10.09
C GLY A 524 -1.91 -11.12 -10.84
N VAL A 525 -2.46 -10.06 -11.43
CA VAL A 525 -1.75 -9.11 -12.30
C VAL A 525 -1.65 -7.73 -11.64
N PHE A 526 -0.49 -7.09 -11.70
CA PHE A 526 -0.18 -5.82 -11.02
C PHE A 526 -0.28 -5.91 -9.50
N ALA A 527 0.74 -6.46 -8.85
CA ALA A 527 0.83 -6.55 -7.39
C ALA A 527 2.29 -6.67 -6.94
N GLN A 528 2.53 -6.88 -5.64
CA GLN A 528 3.85 -7.10 -5.06
C GLN A 528 4.82 -5.97 -5.44
N ALA A 529 4.58 -4.80 -4.88
CA ALA A 529 5.29 -3.56 -5.19
C ALA A 529 5.16 -3.11 -6.65
N THR A 530 3.99 -3.18 -7.27
CA THR A 530 3.81 -2.65 -8.62
C THR A 530 3.54 -1.14 -8.62
N GLY A 531 3.97 -0.46 -9.68
CA GLY A 531 3.67 0.94 -9.93
C GLY A 531 3.11 1.15 -11.33
N TYR A 532 2.05 1.95 -11.45
CA TYR A 532 1.44 2.26 -12.73
C TYR A 532 1.00 3.72 -12.78
N TRP A 533 1.29 4.42 -13.87
CA TRP A 533 0.91 5.81 -14.15
C TRP A 533 1.27 6.78 -13.02
N TYR A 534 2.58 7.01 -12.87
CA TYR A 534 3.20 7.83 -11.81
C TYR A 534 2.91 7.32 -10.39
N GLY A 535 2.61 6.01 -10.23
CA GLY A 535 2.42 5.37 -8.94
C GLY A 535 3.74 4.87 -8.35
N THR A 536 3.83 4.93 -7.02
CA THR A 536 4.94 4.35 -6.26
C THR A 536 4.46 3.09 -5.54
N GLY A 537 5.13 1.95 -5.77
CA GLY A 537 4.85 0.68 -5.10
C GLY A 537 6.04 0.21 -4.25
N ILE A 538 5.76 -0.17 -3.00
CA ILE A 538 6.77 -0.68 -2.06
C ILE A 538 6.22 -1.93 -1.37
N LEU A 539 6.99 -3.02 -1.43
CA LEU A 539 6.83 -4.18 -0.57
C LEU A 539 8.16 -4.39 0.15
N HIS A 540 8.12 -4.46 1.45
CA HIS A 540 9.25 -4.73 2.30
C HIS A 540 8.95 -5.93 3.18
N ASP A 541 9.72 -6.98 3.02
CA ASP A 541 9.83 -8.07 3.95
C ASP A 541 11.16 -7.97 4.68
N LYS A 542 11.15 -8.18 5.97
CA LYS A 542 12.36 -7.99 6.76
C LYS A 542 13.04 -9.30 7.10
N SER A 543 12.31 -10.36 7.30
CA SER A 543 12.91 -11.65 7.64
C SER A 543 11.91 -12.80 7.63
N GLY A 544 12.28 -13.88 7.02
CA GLY A 544 11.51 -15.12 6.95
C GLY A 544 12.06 -16.04 5.89
N ASN A 545 11.38 -17.16 5.64
CA ASN A 545 11.58 -17.91 4.41
C ASN A 545 10.29 -17.78 3.62
N ASP A 546 10.26 -16.81 2.71
CA ASP A 546 9.05 -16.28 2.16
C ASP A 546 8.70 -16.85 0.80
N HIS A 547 7.42 -16.83 0.48
CA HIS A 547 6.92 -17.33 -0.78
C HIS A 547 6.14 -16.27 -1.56
N TYR A 548 6.70 -15.84 -2.68
CA TYR A 548 6.10 -14.86 -3.59
C TYR A 548 5.60 -15.55 -4.87
N GLU A 549 4.28 -15.59 -5.06
CA GLU A 549 3.65 -16.11 -6.30
C GLU A 549 2.79 -15.02 -6.96
N GLY A 550 3.01 -14.77 -8.25
CA GLY A 550 2.22 -13.82 -9.00
C GLY A 550 2.28 -14.02 -10.51
N SER A 551 1.43 -13.29 -11.26
CA SER A 551 1.34 -13.55 -12.69
C SER A 551 2.15 -12.58 -13.55
N PHE A 552 1.72 -11.33 -13.68
CA PHE A 552 2.23 -10.38 -14.65
C PHE A 552 2.32 -8.98 -14.05
N PHE A 553 3.41 -8.25 -14.23
CA PHE A 553 3.72 -7.00 -13.52
C PHE A 553 3.71 -7.18 -12.00
N VAL A 554 4.42 -8.17 -11.51
CA VAL A 554 4.54 -8.51 -10.08
C VAL A 554 5.99 -8.53 -9.64
N GLN A 555 6.23 -8.64 -8.34
CA GLN A 555 7.57 -8.65 -7.75
C GLN A 555 8.40 -7.46 -8.27
N SER A 556 7.87 -6.25 -7.98
CA SER A 556 8.39 -4.98 -8.52
C SER A 556 8.32 -4.86 -10.05
N GLY A 557 7.42 -5.59 -10.71
CA GLY A 557 7.11 -5.38 -12.12
C GLY A 557 6.32 -4.09 -12.34
N THR A 558 6.75 -3.23 -13.28
CA THR A 558 6.12 -1.90 -13.42
C THR A 558 6.00 -1.42 -14.86
N ALA A 559 4.99 -0.58 -15.11
CA ALA A 559 4.74 0.01 -16.42
C ALA A 559 4.26 1.45 -16.35
N HIS A 560 4.53 2.19 -17.44
CA HIS A 560 4.01 3.54 -17.67
C HIS A 560 4.29 4.51 -16.52
N MET A 561 5.56 4.88 -16.39
CA MET A 561 6.02 5.82 -15.37
C MET A 561 5.77 5.33 -13.94
N GLY A 562 6.08 4.06 -13.64
CA GLY A 562 6.05 3.53 -12.28
C GLY A 562 7.40 3.68 -11.56
N LEU A 563 7.35 3.78 -10.24
CA LEU A 563 8.52 3.78 -9.35
C LEU A 563 8.33 2.70 -8.28
N THR A 564 9.15 1.65 -8.29
CA THR A 564 8.83 0.44 -7.51
C THR A 564 10.05 -0.18 -6.85
N MET A 565 9.83 -0.79 -5.69
CA MET A 565 10.82 -1.58 -4.98
C MET A 565 10.17 -2.71 -4.18
N LEU A 566 10.61 -3.94 -4.45
CA LEU A 566 10.50 -5.05 -3.52
C LEU A 566 11.85 -5.17 -2.80
N LEU A 567 11.81 -5.16 -1.48
CA LEU A 567 12.95 -5.32 -0.60
C LEU A 567 12.68 -6.49 0.32
N ASP A 568 13.49 -7.53 0.20
CA ASP A 568 13.60 -8.63 1.13
C ASP A 568 14.94 -8.51 1.87
N GLU A 569 14.93 -8.64 3.20
CA GLU A 569 16.18 -8.42 3.94
C GLU A 569 16.83 -9.71 4.41
N ALA A 570 16.13 -10.83 4.50
CA ALA A 570 16.74 -12.10 4.92
C ALA A 570 15.77 -13.29 4.86
N GLY A 571 16.24 -14.40 4.33
CA GLY A 571 15.52 -15.69 4.33
C GLY A 571 16.02 -16.61 3.23
N ASP A 572 15.57 -17.85 3.23
CA ASP A 572 15.71 -18.74 2.06
C ASP A 572 14.39 -18.64 1.28
N ASP A 573 14.30 -17.74 0.28
CA ASP A 573 13.07 -17.27 -0.31
C ASP A 573 12.72 -17.93 -1.65
N THR A 574 11.44 -17.90 -1.98
CA THR A 574 10.94 -18.47 -3.24
C THR A 574 10.13 -17.43 -4.03
N TYR A 575 10.63 -17.09 -5.21
CA TYR A 575 10.01 -16.15 -6.14
C TYR A 575 9.52 -16.87 -7.38
N HIS A 576 8.21 -16.98 -7.54
CA HIS A 576 7.60 -17.62 -8.70
C HIS A 576 6.73 -16.64 -9.50
N VAL A 577 6.89 -16.62 -10.82
CA VAL A 577 6.08 -15.80 -11.72
C VAL A 577 5.54 -16.60 -12.92
N TRP A 578 4.30 -16.29 -13.29
CA TRP A 578 3.62 -16.96 -14.41
C TRP A 578 3.91 -16.29 -15.76
N LYS A 579 4.15 -14.99 -15.78
CA LYS A 579 4.37 -14.21 -17.02
C LYS A 579 5.34 -13.05 -16.85
N ALA A 580 5.67 -12.43 -17.96
CA ALA A 580 6.67 -11.39 -18.14
C ALA A 580 6.39 -10.04 -17.48
N ILE A 581 7.42 -9.21 -17.46
CA ILE A 581 7.56 -7.89 -16.82
C ILE A 581 7.35 -8.02 -15.32
N SER A 582 8.19 -8.83 -14.69
CA SER A 582 8.19 -9.11 -13.26
C SER A 582 9.63 -9.17 -12.74
N GLN A 583 9.81 -9.34 -11.43
CA GLN A 583 11.13 -9.46 -10.78
C GLN A 583 12.06 -8.29 -11.17
N ALA A 584 11.66 -7.09 -10.80
CA ALA A 584 12.26 -5.85 -11.28
C ALA A 584 12.20 -5.68 -12.81
N GLY A 585 11.08 -6.05 -13.43
CA GLY A 585 10.82 -5.75 -14.84
C GLY A 585 10.29 -4.32 -15.01
N ALA A 586 10.90 -3.50 -15.89
CA ALA A 586 10.50 -2.11 -16.09
C ALA A 586 10.10 -1.80 -17.52
N HIS A 587 8.98 -1.09 -17.70
CA HIS A 587 8.46 -0.70 -19.01
C HIS A 587 8.00 0.76 -19.05
N ASP A 588 8.34 1.47 -20.11
CA ASP A 588 7.87 2.81 -20.49
C ASP A 588 8.08 3.89 -19.41
N PHE A 589 9.30 4.37 -19.32
CA PHE A 589 9.75 5.40 -18.36
C PHE A 589 9.65 5.01 -16.90
N SER A 590 9.69 3.73 -16.60
CA SER A 590 9.60 3.22 -15.23
C SER A 590 10.97 3.02 -14.57
N VAL A 591 10.96 2.97 -13.26
CA VAL A 591 12.11 2.62 -12.41
C VAL A 591 11.70 1.49 -11.50
N SER A 592 12.47 0.39 -11.49
CA SER A 592 12.15 -0.80 -10.72
C SER A 592 13.38 -1.37 -10.04
N PHE A 593 13.20 -1.76 -8.76
CA PHE A 593 14.20 -2.47 -7.97
C PHE A 593 13.58 -3.72 -7.36
N LEU A 594 14.26 -4.86 -7.44
CA LEU A 594 14.11 -5.97 -6.52
C LEU A 594 15.46 -6.14 -5.85
N ILE A 595 15.46 -6.10 -4.53
CA ILE A 595 16.66 -6.26 -3.70
C ILE A 595 16.38 -7.35 -2.68
N ASP A 596 17.12 -8.42 -2.78
CA ASP A 596 17.18 -9.50 -1.83
C ASP A 596 18.55 -9.48 -1.14
N LYS A 597 18.58 -9.60 0.18
CA LYS A 597 19.81 -9.38 0.94
C LYS A 597 20.41 -10.64 1.57
N GLY A 598 19.83 -11.76 1.31
CA GLY A 598 20.50 -12.98 1.75
C GLY A 598 19.60 -14.13 2.09
N GLY A 599 20.09 -15.29 1.77
CA GLY A 599 19.47 -16.58 1.85
C GLY A 599 19.92 -17.44 0.70
N ASN A 600 19.41 -18.67 0.61
CA ASN A 600 19.59 -19.51 -0.56
C ASN A 600 18.28 -19.50 -1.36
N ASP A 601 18.17 -18.59 -2.30
CA ASP A 601 16.91 -18.23 -2.90
C ASP A 601 16.59 -19.02 -4.16
N SER A 602 15.29 -19.18 -4.40
CA SER A 602 14.81 -19.87 -5.59
C SER A 602 13.95 -18.94 -6.46
N TYR A 603 14.48 -18.55 -7.60
CA TYR A 603 13.79 -17.75 -8.58
C TYR A 603 13.33 -18.60 -9.75
N SER A 604 12.03 -18.59 -10.04
CA SER A 604 11.46 -19.36 -11.14
C SER A 604 10.44 -18.58 -11.96
N ALA A 605 10.41 -18.91 -13.24
CA ALA A 605 9.34 -18.46 -14.11
C ALA A 605 8.64 -19.66 -14.76
N TRP A 606 7.33 -19.54 -14.98
CA TRP A 606 6.55 -20.61 -15.59
C TRP A 606 7.15 -21.09 -16.92
N SER A 607 7.08 -22.41 -17.11
CA SER A 607 7.50 -23.11 -18.32
C SER A 607 6.29 -23.77 -18.98
N TRP A 608 6.24 -23.66 -20.32
CA TRP A 608 5.31 -24.48 -21.12
C TRP A 608 5.46 -26.00 -20.92
N LYS A 609 6.47 -26.43 -20.17
CA LYS A 609 6.68 -27.83 -19.77
C LYS A 609 5.80 -28.29 -18.63
N ASP A 610 5.21 -27.37 -17.85
CA ASP A 610 4.24 -27.69 -16.81
C ASP A 610 2.89 -28.09 -17.43
N LYS A 611 2.95 -29.06 -18.34
CA LYS A 611 1.79 -29.56 -19.11
C LYS A 611 0.68 -30.15 -18.26
N ASP A 612 0.98 -30.51 -17.03
CA ASP A 612 0.04 -31.11 -16.09
C ASP A 612 -0.72 -30.08 -15.26
N ASP A 613 -0.32 -28.83 -15.25
CA ASP A 613 -1.09 -27.75 -14.62
C ASP A 613 -2.24 -27.34 -15.54
N LYS A 614 -3.47 -27.66 -15.14
CA LYS A 614 -4.69 -27.29 -15.84
C LYS A 614 -4.84 -25.77 -16.04
N ARG A 615 -4.11 -24.97 -15.27
CA ARG A 615 -4.05 -23.51 -15.34
C ARG A 615 -3.23 -23.02 -16.54
N SER A 616 -2.24 -23.80 -16.97
CA SER A 616 -1.32 -23.48 -18.08
C SER A 616 -1.92 -23.67 -19.46
N LEU A 617 -2.90 -24.56 -19.59
CA LEU A 617 -3.40 -25.07 -20.89
C LEU A 617 -4.39 -24.16 -21.60
N LYS A 618 -4.82 -23.05 -21.00
CA LYS A 618 -5.84 -22.15 -21.57
C LYS A 618 -5.37 -20.75 -21.93
N SER A 619 -4.10 -20.42 -21.72
CA SER A 619 -3.57 -19.14 -22.16
C SER A 619 -3.59 -19.09 -23.70
N THR A 620 -4.55 -18.38 -24.26
CA THR A 620 -4.64 -18.06 -25.69
C THR A 620 -3.66 -16.96 -26.10
N GLY A 621 -2.65 -16.68 -25.27
CA GLY A 621 -1.58 -15.75 -25.59
C GLY A 621 -0.88 -16.17 -26.87
N THR A 622 -0.82 -15.26 -27.81
CA THR A 622 -0.08 -15.42 -29.07
C THR A 622 1.32 -15.96 -28.79
N LYS A 623 1.79 -16.91 -29.59
CA LYS A 623 3.14 -17.50 -29.59
C LYS A 623 4.28 -16.47 -29.66
N GLY A 624 4.37 -15.54 -28.82
CA GLY A 624 5.39 -14.49 -28.81
C GLY A 624 5.45 -13.71 -27.49
N SER A 625 4.52 -13.99 -26.57
CA SER A 625 4.51 -13.40 -25.23
C SER A 625 5.03 -14.36 -24.14
N GLU A 626 5.37 -15.56 -24.53
CA GLU A 626 5.97 -16.60 -23.66
C GLU A 626 7.45 -16.29 -23.49
N GLY A 627 7.80 -15.52 -22.55
CA GLY A 627 9.20 -15.24 -22.32
C GLY A 627 9.39 -13.76 -22.17
N GLY A 628 9.38 -13.34 -20.99
CA GLY A 628 9.31 -11.97 -20.78
C GLY A 628 10.51 -11.35 -20.17
N VAL A 629 10.31 -10.14 -19.91
CA VAL A 629 11.17 -9.18 -19.29
C VAL A 629 11.18 -9.46 -17.80
N LEU A 630 12.17 -10.22 -17.34
CA LEU A 630 12.30 -10.68 -15.96
C LEU A 630 13.69 -10.32 -15.41
N MET A 631 13.84 -10.32 -14.10
CA MET A 631 15.12 -10.20 -13.39
C MET A 631 15.95 -9.00 -13.85
N GLY A 632 15.54 -7.81 -13.44
CA GLY A 632 16.25 -6.59 -13.76
C GLY A 632 16.23 -6.24 -15.24
N SER A 633 15.22 -6.67 -16.00
CA SER A 633 15.12 -6.41 -17.43
C SER A 633 14.26 -5.19 -17.76
N SER A 634 14.65 -4.43 -18.78
CA SER A 634 14.10 -3.10 -19.03
C SER A 634 13.69 -2.91 -20.49
N ILE A 635 12.53 -2.28 -20.69
CA ILE A 635 12.01 -1.91 -22.00
C ILE A 635 11.69 -0.42 -22.05
N THR A 636 12.00 0.22 -23.15
CA THR A 636 11.53 1.59 -23.51
C THR A 636 11.76 2.66 -22.44
N ASN A 637 12.96 3.19 -22.37
CA ASN A 637 13.34 4.34 -21.53
C ASN A 637 13.18 4.10 -20.02
N SER A 638 13.49 2.92 -19.56
CA SER A 638 13.32 2.51 -18.16
C SER A 638 14.64 2.14 -17.51
N VAL A 639 14.65 2.11 -16.20
CA VAL A 639 15.75 1.60 -15.37
C VAL A 639 15.22 0.44 -14.53
N ALA A 640 15.86 -0.73 -14.68
CA ALA A 640 15.49 -1.95 -13.96
C ALA A 640 16.75 -2.54 -13.31
N ILE A 641 16.66 -2.82 -12.03
CA ILE A 641 17.79 -3.37 -11.27
C ILE A 641 17.29 -4.50 -10.36
N HIS A 642 17.79 -5.69 -10.61
CA HIS A 642 17.64 -6.86 -9.74
C HIS A 642 18.94 -7.10 -9.02
N MET A 643 18.90 -7.24 -7.71
CA MET A 643 20.06 -7.55 -6.87
C MET A 643 19.73 -8.68 -5.92
N ASN A 644 20.55 -9.71 -5.95
CA ASN A 644 20.59 -10.77 -4.96
C ASN A 644 21.95 -10.74 -4.25
N ILE A 645 21.98 -10.80 -2.94
CA ILE A 645 23.19 -10.60 -2.15
C ILE A 645 23.36 -11.72 -1.13
N GLY A 646 24.20 -12.68 -1.45
CA GLY A 646 24.54 -13.82 -0.57
C GLY A 646 23.72 -15.07 -0.88
N GLY A 647 24.19 -16.23 -0.40
CA GLY A 647 23.53 -17.51 -0.60
C GLY A 647 23.99 -18.31 -1.82
N ASP A 648 23.60 -19.59 -1.85
CA ASP A 648 23.76 -20.48 -3.00
C ASP A 648 22.41 -20.55 -3.72
N ASP A 649 22.21 -19.74 -4.77
CA ASP A 649 20.91 -19.47 -5.36
C ASP A 649 20.55 -20.36 -6.54
N ASN A 650 19.25 -20.56 -6.77
CA ASN A 650 18.75 -21.35 -7.87
C ASN A 650 17.86 -20.52 -8.80
N TYR A 651 18.29 -20.37 -10.06
CA TYR A 651 17.57 -19.63 -11.10
C TYR A 651 17.04 -20.58 -12.16
N GLU A 652 15.71 -20.75 -12.25
CA GLU A 652 15.05 -21.60 -13.23
C GLU A 652 14.21 -20.77 -14.22
N PHE A 653 14.77 -20.51 -15.42
CA PHE A 653 14.17 -19.64 -16.41
C PHE A 653 14.18 -20.21 -17.83
N TYR A 654 13.12 -19.94 -18.56
CA TYR A 654 12.88 -20.42 -19.91
C TYR A 654 12.87 -19.31 -20.96
N THR A 655 13.32 -18.12 -20.62
CA THR A 655 13.33 -16.96 -21.49
C THR A 655 14.72 -16.35 -21.69
N LYS A 656 15.01 -15.92 -22.92
CA LYS A 656 16.25 -15.21 -23.25
C LYS A 656 16.26 -13.75 -22.80
N ASP A 657 15.11 -13.17 -22.56
CA ASP A 657 14.89 -11.74 -22.31
C ASP A 657 14.91 -11.42 -20.81
N SER A 658 15.81 -12.08 -20.06
CA SER A 658 15.97 -11.99 -18.60
C SER A 658 17.42 -11.70 -18.22
N PHE A 659 17.69 -11.56 -16.94
CA PHE A 659 19.03 -11.36 -16.36
C PHE A 659 19.70 -10.11 -16.92
N GLY A 660 19.09 -8.95 -16.70
CA GLY A 660 19.64 -7.69 -17.17
C GLY A 660 19.50 -7.45 -18.68
N TRP A 661 18.47 -8.01 -19.31
CA TRP A 661 18.18 -7.75 -20.72
C TRP A 661 17.55 -6.37 -20.96
N SER A 662 18.03 -5.64 -21.96
CA SER A 662 17.56 -4.30 -22.30
C SER A 662 17.06 -4.20 -23.74
N ASN A 663 15.90 -3.54 -23.92
CA ASN A 663 15.29 -3.30 -25.22
C ASN A 663 14.59 -1.95 -25.32
N GLN A 664 15.11 -1.07 -26.17
CA GLN A 664 14.53 0.25 -26.36
C GLN A 664 13.16 0.25 -27.10
N ARG A 665 12.90 -0.72 -27.97
CA ARG A 665 11.66 -0.86 -28.75
C ARG A 665 11.16 0.41 -29.46
N SER A 666 12.04 1.32 -29.85
CA SER A 666 11.66 2.59 -30.47
C SER A 666 12.30 2.76 -31.83
N GLU A 667 11.54 3.29 -32.79
CA GLU A 667 12.03 3.64 -34.12
C GLU A 667 12.70 5.03 -34.13
N PRO A 668 13.65 5.31 -35.04
CA PRO A 668 14.41 6.54 -35.05
C PRO A 668 13.60 7.85 -35.12
N ASN A 669 12.38 7.79 -35.64
CA ASN A 669 11.48 8.95 -35.72
C ASN A 669 10.61 9.14 -34.47
N ASN A 670 10.66 8.23 -33.49
CA ASN A 670 9.97 8.36 -32.25
C ASN A 670 10.84 9.15 -31.25
N PHE A 671 10.26 10.09 -30.51
CA PHE A 671 10.99 10.86 -29.49
C PHE A 671 11.66 9.96 -28.41
N ARG A 672 11.09 8.80 -28.13
CA ARG A 672 11.61 7.78 -27.21
C ARG A 672 12.94 7.15 -27.68
N TYR A 673 13.24 7.19 -28.98
CA TYR A 673 14.47 6.59 -29.54
C TYR A 673 15.75 7.13 -28.91
N ASN A 674 15.73 8.39 -28.52
CA ASN A 674 16.88 9.04 -27.86
C ASN A 674 16.86 8.93 -26.33
N GLY A 675 15.88 8.23 -25.77
CA GLY A 675 15.78 8.00 -24.34
C GLY A 675 16.70 6.87 -23.86
N PHE A 676 17.06 6.93 -22.61
CA PHE A 676 17.97 5.99 -21.96
C PHE A 676 17.23 4.75 -21.44
N THR A 677 17.76 3.56 -21.67
CA THR A 677 17.24 2.29 -21.14
C THR A 677 18.36 1.51 -20.49
N LEU A 678 18.20 1.14 -19.22
CA LEU A 678 19.19 0.39 -18.44
C LEU A 678 18.55 -0.83 -17.78
N ALA A 679 19.21 -1.96 -17.90
CA ALA A 679 18.88 -3.21 -17.23
C ALA A 679 20.12 -3.75 -16.51
N LEU A 680 20.00 -4.03 -15.22
CA LEU A 680 21.06 -4.65 -14.44
C LEU A 680 20.51 -5.88 -13.71
N PHE A 681 21.27 -6.97 -13.80
CA PHE A 681 21.16 -8.12 -12.94
C PHE A 681 22.48 -8.26 -12.15
N ILE A 682 22.37 -8.31 -10.85
CA ILE A 682 23.53 -8.36 -9.94
C ILE A 682 23.29 -9.49 -8.95
N ASP A 683 24.22 -10.43 -8.92
CA ASP A 683 24.30 -11.49 -7.95
C ASP A 683 25.65 -11.41 -7.24
N ILE A 684 25.64 -11.39 -5.92
CA ILE A 684 26.86 -11.25 -5.11
C ILE A 684 26.87 -12.27 -4.00
N GLY A 685 27.68 -13.28 -4.14
CA GLY A 685 27.85 -14.34 -3.12
C GLY A 685 27.77 -15.69 -3.76
N GLY A 686 27.71 -16.73 -2.96
CA GLY A 686 27.32 -18.08 -3.27
C GLY A 686 27.98 -18.84 -4.40
N ASN A 687 27.33 -19.95 -4.67
CA ASN A 687 27.65 -20.90 -5.73
C ASN A 687 26.37 -21.21 -6.50
N ASP A 688 25.99 -20.34 -7.41
CA ASP A 688 24.68 -20.25 -7.98
C ASP A 688 24.41 -21.20 -9.13
N THR A 689 23.20 -21.67 -9.24
CA THR A 689 22.74 -22.59 -10.25
C THR A 689 21.80 -21.91 -11.24
N TYR A 690 22.19 -21.90 -12.52
CA TYR A 690 21.38 -21.32 -13.60
C TYR A 690 20.85 -22.43 -14.53
N ASN A 691 19.60 -22.82 -14.32
CA ASN A 691 18.88 -23.79 -15.14
C ASN A 691 18.11 -23.10 -16.26
N THR A 692 18.82 -22.72 -17.32
CA THR A 692 18.19 -22.05 -18.47
C THR A 692 17.99 -23.04 -19.61
N ILE A 693 16.75 -23.36 -19.98
CA ILE A 693 16.42 -24.38 -21.00
C ILE A 693 16.41 -23.83 -22.44
N ILE A 694 17.12 -22.76 -22.73
CA ILE A 694 17.12 -22.12 -24.06
C ILE A 694 18.19 -22.64 -25.00
N GLU A 695 18.97 -23.64 -24.62
CA GLU A 695 20.15 -24.06 -25.38
C GLU A 695 19.93 -24.54 -26.81
N LYS A 696 18.68 -24.89 -27.20
CA LYS A 696 18.40 -25.36 -28.56
C LYS A 696 18.00 -24.28 -29.56
N ASP A 697 17.54 -23.12 -29.07
CA ASP A 697 16.99 -22.04 -29.90
C ASP A 697 17.67 -20.67 -29.69
N ALA A 698 18.71 -20.59 -28.87
CA ALA A 698 19.45 -19.35 -28.66
C ALA A 698 20.25 -18.98 -29.94
N PRO A 699 20.24 -17.73 -30.38
CA PRO A 699 21.08 -17.27 -31.48
C PRO A 699 22.55 -17.58 -31.17
N ALA A 700 23.31 -18.00 -32.17
CA ALA A 700 24.74 -18.26 -32.03
C ALA A 700 25.44 -17.00 -31.48
N GLY A 701 26.12 -17.13 -30.33
CA GLY A 701 26.81 -16.03 -29.65
C GLY A 701 26.02 -15.34 -28.55
N PHE A 702 24.84 -15.85 -28.16
CA PHE A 702 24.12 -15.35 -27.00
C PHE A 702 24.92 -15.66 -25.70
N PRO A 703 25.22 -14.67 -24.85
CA PRO A 703 26.00 -14.90 -23.65
C PRO A 703 25.22 -15.77 -22.65
N MET A 704 25.84 -16.83 -22.18
CA MET A 704 25.26 -17.72 -21.15
C MET A 704 25.38 -17.08 -19.79
N THR A 705 24.29 -17.00 -19.06
CA THR A 705 24.25 -16.71 -17.62
C THR A 705 24.85 -17.91 -16.87
N LYS A 706 25.75 -17.66 -15.97
CA LYS A 706 26.35 -18.69 -15.13
C LYS A 706 27.09 -18.08 -13.95
N ASN A 707 27.29 -18.89 -12.94
CA ASN A 707 28.08 -18.56 -11.75
C ASN A 707 29.45 -17.96 -12.09
N ASN A 708 29.86 -16.94 -11.35
CA ASN A 708 31.14 -16.23 -11.50
C ASN A 708 31.40 -15.75 -12.93
N SER A 709 30.44 -15.00 -13.49
CA SER A 709 30.55 -14.48 -14.85
C SER A 709 29.97 -13.07 -15.02
N TYR A 710 30.38 -12.44 -16.12
CA TYR A 710 29.85 -11.17 -16.57
C TYR A 710 29.32 -11.30 -17.99
N TRP A 711 28.17 -10.68 -18.28
CA TRP A 711 27.55 -10.69 -19.60
C TRP A 711 26.88 -9.39 -19.98
N THR A 712 26.59 -9.23 -21.26
CA THR A 712 25.76 -8.14 -21.76
C THR A 712 24.64 -8.71 -22.61
N LYS A 713 23.41 -8.20 -22.39
CA LYS A 713 22.20 -8.65 -23.08
C LYS A 713 21.40 -7.44 -23.58
N ILE A 714 21.57 -7.11 -24.84
CA ILE A 714 20.92 -5.96 -25.48
C ILE A 714 20.17 -6.45 -26.72
N SER A 715 18.91 -6.01 -26.85
CA SER A 715 18.15 -6.26 -28.07
C SER A 715 18.77 -5.52 -29.26
N PRO A 716 18.79 -6.10 -30.45
CA PRO A 716 19.30 -5.44 -31.66
C PRO A 716 18.37 -4.30 -32.13
N THR A 717 17.22 -4.12 -31.51
CA THR A 717 16.25 -3.05 -31.85
C THR A 717 16.45 -1.81 -30.99
N GLY A 718 16.30 -0.63 -31.56
CA GLY A 718 16.39 0.64 -30.84
C GLY A 718 17.77 1.32 -31.02
N ASN A 719 18.03 2.33 -30.19
CA ASN A 719 19.26 3.12 -30.22
C ASN A 719 20.37 2.42 -29.41
N PRO A 720 21.43 1.90 -30.06
CA PRO A 720 22.49 1.15 -29.37
C PRO A 720 23.30 2.03 -28.40
N ASP A 721 23.38 3.36 -28.66
CA ASP A 721 24.11 4.30 -27.80
C ASP A 721 23.32 4.69 -26.53
N LYS A 722 22.07 4.24 -26.41
CA LYS A 722 21.16 4.57 -25.30
C LYS A 722 20.56 3.34 -24.62
N THR A 723 20.95 2.14 -25.05
CA THR A 723 20.40 0.88 -24.55
C THR A 723 21.51 0.05 -23.90
N PHE A 724 21.41 -0.21 -22.60
CA PHE A 724 22.42 -0.88 -21.81
C PHE A 724 21.81 -2.03 -21.02
N GLY A 725 22.23 -3.24 -21.28
CA GLY A 725 21.83 -4.46 -20.57
C GLY A 725 23.04 -5.21 -20.10
N MET A 726 23.15 -5.44 -18.81
CA MET A 726 24.30 -6.06 -18.16
C MET A 726 23.90 -6.99 -17.03
N GLY A 727 24.66 -8.07 -16.85
CA GLY A 727 24.57 -8.91 -15.68
C GLY A 727 25.95 -9.30 -15.17
N ILE A 728 26.04 -9.49 -13.88
CA ILE A 728 27.23 -9.99 -13.19
C ILE A 728 26.80 -10.92 -12.07
N ASP A 729 27.53 -11.99 -11.96
CA ASP A 729 27.53 -12.89 -10.83
C ASP A 729 28.96 -12.96 -10.30
N THR A 730 29.15 -12.72 -9.02
CA THR A 730 30.51 -12.64 -8.41
C THR A 730 30.45 -13.10 -6.96
N SER A 731 31.44 -13.92 -6.58
CA SER A 731 31.55 -14.45 -5.22
C SER A 731 31.87 -13.41 -4.15
N VAL A 732 32.22 -12.18 -4.53
CA VAL A 732 32.51 -11.08 -3.61
C VAL A 732 32.19 -9.74 -4.27
N GLY A 733 31.81 -8.76 -3.45
CA GLY A 733 31.48 -7.41 -3.90
C GLY A 733 30.65 -6.69 -2.85
N LYS A 734 30.17 -5.52 -3.19
CA LYS A 734 29.13 -4.81 -2.46
C LYS A 734 28.35 -3.95 -3.41
N VAL A 735 27.14 -3.65 -3.04
CA VAL A 735 26.40 -2.51 -3.57
C VAL A 735 26.51 -1.39 -2.55
N VAL A 736 27.12 -0.27 -2.93
CA VAL A 736 27.05 0.95 -2.11
C VAL A 736 25.70 1.56 -2.38
N GLU A 737 24.76 1.22 -1.52
CA GLU A 737 23.56 2.05 -1.31
C GLU A 737 24.09 3.40 -0.85
N ALA A 738 23.57 4.51 -1.37
CA ALA A 738 23.96 5.83 -0.93
C ALA A 738 23.97 5.84 0.60
N GLU A 739 25.10 6.20 1.25
CA GLU A 739 25.40 5.99 2.67
C GLU A 739 24.19 6.25 3.56
N ARG A 740 23.96 5.33 4.51
CA ARG A 740 22.84 5.33 5.46
C ARG A 740 22.67 6.66 6.17
#